data_256f15d78fbb5f9b0a1ed361790035af
#
_entry.id   256f15d78fbb5f9b0a1ed361790035af
#
_cell.length_a   1.000
_cell.length_b   1.000
_cell.length_c   1.000
_cell.angle_alpha   90.00
_cell.angle_beta   90.00
_cell.angle_gamma   90.00
#
_symmetry.space_group_name_H-M   'P 1'
#
loop_
_entity.id
_entity.type
_entity.pdbx_description
1 polymer ?
#
loop_
_entity_poly.entity_id
_entity_poly.type
_entity_poly.pdbx_seq_one_letter_code
_entity_poly.pdbx_strand_id
1 'polypeptide(L)'
;MGKILRRTFLIGTGLVAGGLAVGYYAASRPRPNPLEADLGPGEETFNPYVKVGADGTITIIAPRAEMGQGIHTTLAALVAEELGVPLSDVEVEQGPTSPAYYNLAVLEQGGPYSELNTSLMAETMRKATRAFGPLAGLQITGSSTSTRDAYEKMRHAGAVARTLLFTAAQERLATPAAKLQFDGAEIAAPSGRRVSIASIAAEAAALPVPDEIELKDPADWTLLGTSQQRVDLLEKVTGAAEFGIDVDLPDMLYGTVLMNPKLGGGIESASTSFAEAVPGVVKIVRMDTQTGSGFGIIAENTWAAFKAAEAIEVEWGDAPYPANTESIMRVFRDTIAGSWKGSAWRDDGDVDFAFGDAPPDSIFEADYEVPFLAHATMEPMNATAQFKDGRLTVWAPTQAPTLIQMILADAIGVDSDAVTIHSTYLGGGFGRRAEADFALYAAELAKEAGGRPVKVTWTREEDMTHDVYRPAAAGRFRARMDVNGMPDAVDMRIATPSILKSIGKRMFPSLPIFGPERLLTEGAFDQPYTIPNYRVAGIEIDMPIPVGFWRSVGYSYNGFFHECFMDEIAERAGRDPIDLRLQLMADYPLAVAVMEKLRDISNWDRPLRTGKAKGVAFTMSFGSWVGEVVQVARTEGGISVEKVWAVAEVGTALDPGIIRAQIESGIVFGLSAAIGEEITFSRGMVDQQNFYDFDAMRIDRCPKFEIEILENSQTLGGVGEIGTPPAAPALANAVRSLTGKRIRSLPLSREVEFA
;
A
#
# COMPACT_ATOMS: atom_id res chain seq x y z
N MET A 1 -5.57 -31.03 -6.82
CA MET A 1 -5.63 -29.79 -7.64
C MET A 1 -6.97 -29.11 -7.37
N GLY A 2 -6.96 -28.25 -6.33
CA GLY A 2 -8.16 -27.72 -5.74
C GLY A 2 -8.87 -26.66 -6.57
N LYS A 3 -10.10 -26.36 -6.17
CA LYS A 3 -10.97 -25.30 -6.74
C LYS A 3 -10.30 -23.91 -6.80
N ILE A 4 -9.24 -23.68 -6.03
CA ILE A 4 -8.46 -22.43 -5.94
C ILE A 4 -7.69 -22.17 -7.24
N LEU A 5 -7.00 -23.16 -7.80
CA LEU A 5 -6.26 -23.04 -9.06
C LEU A 5 -7.13 -22.62 -10.25
N ARG A 6 -8.43 -22.99 -10.24
CA ARG A 6 -9.37 -22.58 -11.29
C ARG A 6 -9.77 -21.09 -11.21
N ARG A 7 -9.77 -20.48 -10.02
CA ARG A 7 -10.17 -19.07 -9.86
C ARG A 7 -9.08 -18.09 -10.25
N THR A 8 -7.81 -18.38 -9.92
CA THR A 8 -6.68 -17.50 -10.20
C THR A 8 -6.16 -17.63 -11.64
N PHE A 9 -6.25 -18.81 -12.23
CA PHE A 9 -5.79 -19.07 -13.60
C PHE A 9 -6.67 -18.44 -14.70
N LEU A 10 -7.93 -18.10 -14.40
CA LEU A 10 -8.85 -17.44 -15.35
C LEU A 10 -8.54 -15.96 -15.60
N ILE A 11 -7.68 -15.36 -14.81
CA ILE A 11 -7.30 -13.93 -14.95
C ILE A 11 -6.11 -13.76 -15.91
N GLY A 12 -5.34 -14.80 -16.16
CA GLY A 12 -4.03 -14.69 -16.84
C GLY A 12 -3.93 -15.15 -18.29
N THR A 13 -4.77 -16.07 -18.78
CA THR A 13 -4.58 -16.63 -20.13
C THR A 13 -5.86 -17.17 -20.77
N GLY A 14 -6.18 -16.66 -21.94
CA GLY A 14 -6.85 -17.38 -23.04
C GLY A 14 -8.32 -17.71 -22.87
N LEU A 15 -9.16 -16.80 -23.23
CA LEU A 15 -10.62 -16.92 -23.29
C LEU A 15 -11.08 -17.68 -24.55
N VAL A 16 -11.64 -18.86 -24.36
CA VAL A 16 -12.47 -19.52 -25.37
C VAL A 16 -13.91 -18.99 -25.23
N ALA A 17 -14.53 -18.58 -26.34
CA ALA A 17 -15.81 -17.84 -26.40
C ALA A 17 -16.98 -18.41 -25.55
N GLY A 18 -17.04 -19.72 -25.28
CA GLY A 18 -18.05 -20.35 -24.43
C GLY A 18 -17.82 -20.18 -22.91
N GLY A 19 -16.56 -20.02 -22.47
CA GLY A 19 -16.22 -19.74 -21.08
C GLY A 19 -16.47 -18.29 -20.67
N LEU A 20 -16.47 -17.35 -21.63
CA LEU A 20 -16.73 -15.92 -21.42
C LEU A 20 -18.16 -15.64 -20.93
N ALA A 21 -19.18 -16.27 -21.53
CA ALA A 21 -20.57 -16.03 -21.15
C ALA A 21 -20.87 -16.59 -19.75
N VAL A 22 -20.34 -17.76 -19.40
CA VAL A 22 -20.51 -18.37 -18.08
C VAL A 22 -19.73 -17.58 -17.03
N GLY A 23 -18.50 -17.12 -17.37
CA GLY A 23 -17.68 -16.27 -16.50
C GLY A 23 -18.34 -14.91 -16.24
N TYR A 24 -18.85 -14.26 -17.27
CA TYR A 24 -19.58 -12.99 -17.13
C TYR A 24 -20.84 -13.13 -16.28
N TYR A 25 -21.64 -14.18 -16.52
CA TYR A 25 -22.82 -14.46 -15.71
C TYR A 25 -22.48 -14.72 -14.24
N ALA A 26 -21.41 -15.44 -13.95
CA ALA A 26 -20.93 -15.65 -12.58
C ALA A 26 -20.40 -14.35 -11.93
N ALA A 27 -19.73 -13.49 -12.71
CA ALA A 27 -19.20 -12.22 -12.23
C ALA A 27 -20.29 -11.17 -11.98
N SER A 28 -21.38 -11.20 -12.75
CA SER A 28 -22.49 -10.26 -12.62
C SER A 28 -23.48 -10.60 -11.50
N ARG A 29 -23.37 -11.79 -10.89
CA ARG A 29 -24.22 -12.14 -9.74
C ARG A 29 -23.80 -11.36 -8.49
N PRO A 30 -24.75 -10.76 -7.76
CA PRO A 30 -24.48 -10.21 -6.45
C PRO A 30 -23.83 -11.26 -5.54
N ARG A 31 -22.81 -10.88 -4.81
CA ARG A 31 -22.20 -11.75 -3.78
C ARG A 31 -23.17 -11.87 -2.61
N PRO A 32 -23.27 -13.04 -1.95
CA PRO A 32 -24.01 -13.15 -0.70
C PRO A 32 -23.57 -12.08 0.28
N ASN A 33 -24.52 -11.52 1.00
CA ASN A 33 -24.22 -10.56 2.06
C ASN A 33 -23.57 -11.32 3.24
N PRO A 34 -22.31 -11.06 3.59
CA PRO A 34 -21.62 -11.78 4.65
C PRO A 34 -22.17 -11.49 6.05
N LEU A 35 -22.92 -10.39 6.21
CA LEU A 35 -23.47 -10.00 7.50
C LEU A 35 -24.67 -10.87 7.91
N GLU A 36 -25.39 -11.47 6.96
CA GLU A 36 -26.56 -12.30 7.25
C GLU A 36 -26.28 -13.52 8.15
N ALA A 37 -25.02 -14.00 8.12
CA ALA A 37 -24.62 -15.17 8.91
C ALA A 37 -24.35 -14.84 10.39
N ASP A 38 -24.08 -13.57 10.70
CA ASP A 38 -23.57 -13.12 12.01
C ASP A 38 -24.50 -12.10 12.70
N LEU A 39 -25.74 -11.94 12.20
CA LEU A 39 -26.71 -11.02 12.82
C LEU A 39 -27.13 -11.50 14.20
N GLY A 40 -27.07 -10.60 15.17
CA GLY A 40 -27.59 -10.78 16.50
C GLY A 40 -29.13 -10.73 16.57
N PRO A 41 -29.76 -11.09 17.69
CA PRO A 41 -31.20 -11.00 17.84
C PRO A 41 -31.70 -9.54 17.69
N GLY A 42 -32.56 -9.31 16.67
CA GLY A 42 -33.11 -7.98 16.38
C GLY A 42 -32.21 -7.08 15.56
N GLU A 43 -31.09 -7.58 15.08
CA GLU A 43 -30.28 -6.88 14.06
C GLU A 43 -30.79 -7.19 12.66
N GLU A 44 -30.70 -6.20 11.78
CA GLU A 44 -31.10 -6.32 10.38
C GLU A 44 -30.00 -5.73 9.47
N THR A 45 -29.88 -6.26 8.26
CA THR A 45 -28.92 -5.74 7.26
C THR A 45 -29.60 -5.43 5.95
N PHE A 46 -29.18 -4.35 5.28
CA PHE A 46 -29.73 -3.93 3.99
C PHE A 46 -28.81 -4.27 2.82
N ASN A 47 -27.55 -4.46 3.11
CA ASN A 47 -26.50 -4.78 2.15
C ASN A 47 -25.19 -5.11 2.94
N PRO A 48 -24.08 -5.50 2.28
CA PRO A 48 -22.82 -5.84 2.96
C PRO A 48 -22.19 -4.72 3.79
N TYR A 49 -22.69 -3.48 3.72
CA TYR A 49 -22.03 -2.31 4.31
C TYR A 49 -22.84 -1.61 5.41
N VAL A 50 -24.13 -1.97 5.56
CA VAL A 50 -25.02 -1.30 6.53
C VAL A 50 -25.86 -2.33 7.26
N LYS A 51 -25.78 -2.32 8.59
CA LYS A 51 -26.68 -3.04 9.49
C LYS A 51 -27.34 -2.08 10.49
N VAL A 52 -28.43 -2.49 11.07
CA VAL A 52 -29.16 -1.76 12.13
C VAL A 52 -29.32 -2.67 13.32
N GLY A 53 -28.91 -2.19 14.49
CA GLY A 53 -29.04 -2.88 15.76
C GLY A 53 -30.47 -2.92 16.29
N ALA A 54 -30.71 -3.80 17.28
CA ALA A 54 -31.98 -3.92 17.96
C ALA A 54 -32.48 -2.65 18.69
N ASP A 55 -31.57 -1.73 18.98
CA ASP A 55 -31.82 -0.41 19.56
C ASP A 55 -32.00 0.71 18.51
N GLY A 56 -31.80 0.41 17.23
CA GLY A 56 -31.86 1.35 16.13
C GLY A 56 -30.53 2.00 15.77
N THR A 57 -29.43 1.60 16.39
CA THR A 57 -28.07 2.04 16.05
C THR A 57 -27.72 1.61 14.63
N ILE A 58 -27.27 2.56 13.80
CA ILE A 58 -26.80 2.27 12.46
C ILE A 58 -25.30 1.96 12.53
N THR A 59 -24.91 0.77 12.09
CA THR A 59 -23.51 0.35 11.99
C THR A 59 -23.08 0.31 10.53
N ILE A 60 -21.98 0.99 10.23
CA ILE A 60 -21.34 1.02 8.92
C ILE A 60 -20.16 0.06 8.93
N ILE A 61 -20.12 -0.85 7.96
CA ILE A 61 -19.03 -1.80 7.80
C ILE A 61 -17.97 -1.19 6.89
N ALA A 62 -16.75 -1.00 7.42
CA ALA A 62 -15.58 -0.51 6.72
C ALA A 62 -14.63 -1.67 6.37
N PRO A 63 -14.75 -2.32 5.19
CA PRO A 63 -14.08 -3.58 4.89
C PRO A 63 -12.65 -3.39 4.36
N ARG A 64 -11.93 -2.42 4.88
CA ARG A 64 -10.53 -2.13 4.56
C ARG A 64 -9.71 -2.05 5.84
N ALA A 65 -8.48 -2.57 5.80
CA ALA A 65 -7.59 -2.51 6.95
C ALA A 65 -7.27 -1.05 7.33
N GLU A 66 -7.42 -0.73 8.60
CA GLU A 66 -7.06 0.57 9.17
C GLU A 66 -5.66 0.47 9.79
N MET A 67 -4.68 1.14 9.17
CA MET A 67 -3.27 1.12 9.54
C MET A 67 -2.72 2.50 9.91
N GLY A 68 -3.62 3.44 10.23
CA GLY A 68 -3.31 4.83 10.56
C GLY A 68 -3.71 5.84 9.47
N GLN A 69 -4.10 5.38 8.27
CA GLN A 69 -4.42 6.24 7.13
C GLN A 69 -5.80 6.89 7.18
N GLY A 70 -6.68 6.51 8.12
CA GLY A 70 -8.01 7.11 8.28
C GLY A 70 -9.09 6.55 7.35
N ILE A 71 -8.88 5.37 6.77
CA ILE A 71 -9.81 4.81 5.78
C ILE A 71 -11.19 4.51 6.38
N HIS A 72 -11.29 4.08 7.64
CA HIS A 72 -12.57 3.83 8.29
C HIS A 72 -13.43 5.10 8.34
N THR A 73 -12.83 6.25 8.63
CA THR A 73 -13.53 7.55 8.64
C THR A 73 -14.05 7.91 7.26
N THR A 74 -13.20 7.80 6.23
CA THR A 74 -13.59 8.15 4.86
C THR A 74 -14.70 7.22 4.34
N LEU A 75 -14.60 5.90 4.59
CA LEU A 75 -15.62 4.95 4.16
C LEU A 75 -16.94 5.16 4.90
N ALA A 76 -16.89 5.41 6.20
CA ALA A 76 -18.08 5.75 6.98
C ALA A 76 -18.74 7.03 6.48
N ALA A 77 -17.95 8.06 6.15
CA ALA A 77 -18.46 9.31 5.62
C ALA A 77 -19.19 9.14 4.28
N LEU A 78 -18.74 8.25 3.38
CA LEU A 78 -19.42 7.94 2.13
C LEU A 78 -20.83 7.38 2.36
N VAL A 79 -21.01 6.50 3.32
CA VAL A 79 -22.31 5.91 3.66
C VAL A 79 -23.18 6.92 4.42
N ALA A 80 -22.61 7.57 5.44
CA ALA A 80 -23.32 8.53 6.30
C ALA A 80 -23.83 9.74 5.51
N GLU A 81 -23.05 10.23 4.54
CA GLU A 81 -23.48 11.29 3.61
C GLU A 81 -24.76 10.89 2.88
N GLU A 82 -24.78 9.71 2.26
CA GLU A 82 -25.95 9.24 1.50
C GLU A 82 -27.14 8.91 2.41
N LEU A 83 -26.88 8.39 3.61
CA LEU A 83 -27.93 8.24 4.63
C LEU A 83 -28.50 9.60 5.05
N GLY A 84 -27.67 10.62 5.17
CA GLY A 84 -28.03 11.94 5.69
C GLY A 84 -27.97 11.99 7.22
N VAL A 85 -27.01 11.31 7.83
CA VAL A 85 -26.74 11.27 9.26
C VAL A 85 -25.34 11.80 9.57
N PRO A 86 -25.10 12.44 10.72
CA PRO A 86 -23.77 12.81 11.18
C PRO A 86 -22.93 11.53 11.46
N LEU A 87 -21.61 11.61 11.30
CA LEU A 87 -20.70 10.53 11.67
C LEU A 87 -20.74 10.18 13.16
N SER A 88 -21.16 11.11 14.02
CA SER A 88 -21.33 10.85 15.45
C SER A 88 -22.51 9.94 15.80
N ASP A 89 -23.43 9.74 14.88
CA ASP A 89 -24.68 9.00 15.09
C ASP A 89 -24.60 7.57 14.50
N VAL A 90 -23.42 7.15 14.03
CA VAL A 90 -23.18 5.80 13.50
C VAL A 90 -22.02 5.12 14.22
N GLU A 91 -22.09 3.81 14.30
CA GLU A 91 -20.97 2.96 14.68
C GLU A 91 -20.23 2.49 13.43
N VAL A 92 -18.93 2.24 13.55
CA VAL A 92 -18.08 1.78 12.44
C VAL A 92 -17.36 0.52 12.89
N GLU A 93 -17.56 -0.57 12.13
CA GLU A 93 -16.92 -1.85 12.37
C GLU A 93 -16.05 -2.28 11.20
N GLN A 94 -14.97 -3.01 11.52
CA GLN A 94 -14.21 -3.76 10.52
C GLN A 94 -15.08 -4.89 9.99
N GLY A 95 -15.24 -4.96 8.66
CA GLY A 95 -16.03 -6.04 8.05
C GLY A 95 -15.38 -7.42 8.16
N PRO A 96 -16.17 -8.50 8.15
CA PRO A 96 -15.64 -9.86 8.11
C PRO A 96 -14.85 -10.11 6.83
N THR A 97 -13.99 -11.13 6.85
CA THR A 97 -13.28 -11.57 5.65
C THR A 97 -14.26 -12.18 4.66
N SER A 98 -14.44 -11.51 3.51
CA SER A 98 -15.42 -11.96 2.51
C SER A 98 -15.07 -11.54 1.08
N PRO A 99 -15.31 -12.41 0.09
CA PRO A 99 -15.24 -12.03 -1.32
C PRO A 99 -16.24 -10.93 -1.73
N ALA A 100 -17.25 -10.61 -0.93
CA ALA A 100 -18.18 -9.51 -1.19
C ALA A 100 -17.48 -8.14 -1.12
N TYR A 101 -16.40 -8.04 -0.36
CA TYR A 101 -15.62 -6.83 -0.17
C TYR A 101 -14.42 -6.70 -1.12
N TYR A 102 -14.46 -7.35 -2.28
CA TYR A 102 -13.38 -7.30 -3.27
C TYR A 102 -12.97 -5.87 -3.63
N ASN A 103 -11.67 -5.70 -3.87
CA ASN A 103 -11.08 -4.44 -4.36
C ASN A 103 -10.76 -4.58 -5.85
N LEU A 104 -11.60 -3.98 -6.69
CA LEU A 104 -11.43 -4.03 -8.14
C LEU A 104 -10.32 -3.10 -8.63
N ALA A 105 -10.18 -1.94 -8.00
CA ALA A 105 -9.22 -0.91 -8.43
C ALA A 105 -7.76 -1.40 -8.33
N VAL A 106 -7.44 -2.29 -7.37
CA VAL A 106 -6.10 -2.90 -7.30
C VAL A 106 -5.80 -3.80 -8.50
N LEU A 107 -6.82 -4.50 -9.02
CA LEU A 107 -6.67 -5.34 -10.22
C LEU A 107 -6.55 -4.50 -11.49
N GLU A 108 -7.27 -3.40 -11.59
CA GLU A 108 -7.17 -2.46 -12.72
C GLU A 108 -5.79 -1.82 -12.75
N GLN A 109 -5.29 -1.38 -11.59
CA GLN A 109 -3.96 -0.77 -11.48
C GLN A 109 -2.83 -1.77 -11.78
N GLY A 110 -2.98 -3.03 -11.43
CA GLY A 110 -2.05 -4.11 -11.77
C GLY A 110 -1.98 -4.46 -13.26
N GLY A 111 -2.80 -3.85 -14.11
CA GLY A 111 -2.81 -4.07 -15.56
C GLY A 111 -1.52 -3.61 -16.27
N PRO A 112 -1.29 -4.05 -17.52
CA PRO A 112 -0.02 -3.79 -18.22
C PRO A 112 0.11 -2.38 -18.80
N TYR A 113 -0.92 -1.55 -18.72
CA TYR A 113 -0.92 -0.22 -19.31
C TYR A 113 -0.89 0.88 -18.25
N SER A 114 -0.11 1.93 -18.51
CA SER A 114 -0.16 3.18 -17.71
C SER A 114 -1.57 3.75 -17.67
N GLU A 115 -1.91 4.45 -16.60
CA GLU A 115 -3.19 5.17 -16.47
C GLU A 115 -3.34 6.25 -17.56
N LEU A 116 -2.22 6.80 -18.06
CA LEU A 116 -2.20 7.75 -19.18
C LEU A 116 -2.48 7.12 -20.55
N ASN A 117 -2.42 5.79 -20.66
CA ASN A 117 -2.65 5.11 -21.93
C ASN A 117 -4.15 4.97 -22.21
N THR A 118 -4.66 5.74 -23.15
CA THR A 118 -6.07 5.75 -23.60
C THR A 118 -6.31 4.95 -24.89
N SER A 119 -5.36 4.08 -25.29
CA SER A 119 -5.52 3.24 -26.47
C SER A 119 -6.72 2.27 -26.32
N LEU A 120 -7.34 1.90 -27.45
CA LEU A 120 -8.45 0.96 -27.47
C LEU A 120 -8.11 -0.35 -26.74
N MET A 121 -6.88 -0.83 -26.85
CA MET A 121 -6.42 -2.04 -26.17
C MET A 121 -6.40 -1.87 -24.65
N ALA A 122 -5.84 -0.74 -24.15
CA ALA A 122 -5.82 -0.43 -22.72
C ALA A 122 -7.23 -0.32 -22.15
N GLU A 123 -8.14 0.38 -22.83
CA GLU A 123 -9.53 0.50 -22.40
C GLU A 123 -10.27 -0.85 -22.43
N THR A 124 -10.00 -1.68 -23.45
CA THR A 124 -10.61 -3.02 -23.54
C THR A 124 -10.15 -3.90 -22.38
N MET A 125 -8.85 -3.85 -22.04
CA MET A 125 -8.32 -4.58 -20.90
C MET A 125 -8.94 -4.10 -19.58
N ARG A 126 -9.05 -2.79 -19.34
CA ARG A 126 -9.74 -2.24 -18.15
C ARG A 126 -11.19 -2.69 -18.08
N LYS A 127 -11.94 -2.64 -19.19
CA LYS A 127 -13.33 -3.16 -19.25
C LYS A 127 -13.40 -4.64 -18.93
N ALA A 128 -12.47 -5.46 -19.44
CA ALA A 128 -12.40 -6.87 -19.12
C ALA A 128 -12.10 -7.10 -17.63
N THR A 129 -11.16 -6.33 -17.06
CA THR A 129 -10.86 -6.40 -15.62
C THR A 129 -12.08 -6.03 -14.78
N ARG A 130 -12.84 -5.00 -15.15
CA ARG A 130 -14.11 -4.64 -14.47
C ARG A 130 -15.15 -5.75 -14.55
N ALA A 131 -15.28 -6.39 -15.70
CA ALA A 131 -16.25 -7.44 -15.91
C ALA A 131 -15.94 -8.74 -15.15
N PHE A 132 -14.67 -9.11 -15.04
CA PHE A 132 -14.24 -10.41 -14.49
C PHE A 132 -13.49 -10.31 -13.15
N GLY A 133 -12.94 -9.15 -12.82
CA GLY A 133 -12.21 -8.91 -11.57
C GLY A 133 -12.99 -9.30 -10.30
N PRO A 134 -14.29 -9.05 -10.20
CA PRO A 134 -15.10 -9.50 -9.06
C PRO A 134 -15.00 -10.99 -8.76
N LEU A 135 -14.71 -11.85 -9.77
CA LEU A 135 -14.53 -13.30 -9.57
C LEU A 135 -13.34 -13.64 -8.68
N ALA A 136 -12.32 -12.80 -8.66
CA ALA A 136 -11.15 -13.01 -7.81
C ALA A 136 -11.51 -12.92 -6.31
N GLY A 137 -12.51 -12.11 -5.95
CA GLY A 137 -12.99 -11.97 -4.59
C GLY A 137 -11.92 -11.47 -3.60
N LEU A 138 -10.96 -10.66 -4.07
CA LEU A 138 -9.82 -10.21 -3.28
C LEU A 138 -10.17 -8.99 -2.41
N GLN A 139 -10.40 -9.22 -1.11
CA GLN A 139 -10.45 -8.15 -0.12
C GLN A 139 -9.02 -7.79 0.26
N ILE A 140 -8.57 -6.63 -0.22
CA ILE A 140 -7.19 -6.15 -0.02
C ILE A 140 -7.17 -4.64 0.15
N THR A 141 -6.23 -4.17 0.99
CA THR A 141 -5.97 -2.76 1.28
C THR A 141 -4.54 -2.43 0.85
N GLY A 142 -4.38 -1.65 -0.23
CA GLY A 142 -3.08 -1.32 -0.78
C GLY A 142 -3.18 -0.52 -2.07
N SER A 143 -2.03 -0.10 -2.60
CA SER A 143 -1.91 0.65 -3.85
C SER A 143 -2.79 1.90 -3.92
N SER A 144 -3.08 2.52 -2.78
CA SER A 144 -3.93 3.71 -2.65
C SER A 144 -5.32 3.55 -3.30
N THR A 145 -5.84 2.31 -3.42
CA THR A 145 -7.06 2.00 -4.17
C THR A 145 -8.32 1.92 -3.32
N SER A 146 -8.21 1.93 -1.99
CA SER A 146 -9.34 1.68 -1.08
C SER A 146 -10.50 2.64 -1.28
N THR A 147 -10.23 3.94 -1.35
CA THR A 147 -11.26 4.96 -1.59
C THR A 147 -11.77 4.93 -3.03
N ARG A 148 -10.88 4.76 -4.01
CA ARG A 148 -11.23 4.66 -5.44
C ARG A 148 -12.21 3.51 -5.72
N ASP A 149 -11.96 2.36 -5.10
CA ASP A 149 -12.83 1.17 -5.24
C ASP A 149 -14.14 1.32 -4.47
N ALA A 150 -14.10 1.92 -3.28
CA ALA A 150 -15.24 1.99 -2.38
C ALA A 150 -16.23 3.12 -2.70
N TYR A 151 -15.79 4.16 -3.40
CA TYR A 151 -16.55 5.39 -3.62
C TYR A 151 -17.99 5.15 -4.08
N GLU A 152 -18.16 4.48 -5.21
CA GLU A 152 -19.48 4.15 -5.74
C GLU A 152 -20.22 3.12 -4.87
N LYS A 153 -19.52 2.08 -4.41
CA LYS A 153 -20.10 0.97 -3.64
C LYS A 153 -20.68 1.44 -2.31
N MET A 154 -19.94 2.26 -1.57
CA MET A 154 -20.33 2.72 -0.24
C MET A 154 -21.42 3.79 -0.31
N ARG A 155 -21.34 4.70 -1.28
CA ARG A 155 -22.41 5.66 -1.53
C ARG A 155 -23.71 4.97 -1.90
N HIS A 156 -23.66 4.02 -2.85
CA HIS A 156 -24.84 3.24 -3.23
C HIS A 156 -25.44 2.48 -2.03
N ALA A 157 -24.60 1.89 -1.17
CA ALA A 157 -25.06 1.16 0.02
C ALA A 157 -25.80 2.08 1.01
N GLY A 158 -25.31 3.30 1.24
CA GLY A 158 -25.96 4.29 2.08
C GLY A 158 -27.32 4.75 1.50
N ALA A 159 -27.33 5.03 0.21
CA ALA A 159 -28.57 5.46 -0.50
C ALA A 159 -29.62 4.35 -0.53
N VAL A 160 -29.24 3.06 -0.71
CA VAL A 160 -30.15 1.91 -0.59
C VAL A 160 -30.76 1.86 0.80
N ALA A 161 -29.93 1.89 1.85
CA ALA A 161 -30.40 1.82 3.23
C ALA A 161 -31.37 2.97 3.57
N ARG A 162 -31.06 4.21 3.16
CA ARG A 162 -31.95 5.36 3.30
C ARG A 162 -33.28 5.12 2.62
N THR A 163 -33.24 4.66 1.36
CA THR A 163 -34.44 4.45 0.55
C THR A 163 -35.37 3.41 1.18
N LEU A 164 -34.84 2.28 1.62
CA LEU A 164 -35.62 1.22 2.24
C LEU A 164 -36.22 1.65 3.59
N LEU A 165 -35.44 2.30 4.44
CA LEU A 165 -35.89 2.81 5.75
C LEU A 165 -36.95 3.91 5.59
N PHE A 166 -36.78 4.84 4.66
CA PHE A 166 -37.76 5.89 4.41
C PHE A 166 -39.05 5.33 3.76
N THR A 167 -38.94 4.31 2.91
CA THR A 167 -40.09 3.62 2.34
C THR A 167 -40.93 2.92 3.43
N ALA A 168 -40.31 2.25 4.38
CA ALA A 168 -41.01 1.64 5.51
C ALA A 168 -41.61 2.71 6.45
N ALA A 169 -40.89 3.83 6.67
CA ALA A 169 -41.33 4.90 7.55
C ALA A 169 -42.51 5.71 6.98
N GLN A 170 -42.59 5.91 5.65
CA GLN A 170 -43.59 6.79 5.02
C GLN A 170 -45.03 6.38 5.29
N GLU A 171 -45.32 5.09 5.35
CA GLU A 171 -46.67 4.59 5.65
C GLU A 171 -47.04 4.89 7.11
N ARG A 172 -46.12 4.64 8.06
CA ARG A 172 -46.35 4.87 9.47
C ARG A 172 -46.47 6.34 9.83
N LEU A 173 -45.71 7.18 9.13
CA LEU A 173 -45.70 8.65 9.36
C LEU A 173 -46.74 9.38 8.49
N ALA A 174 -47.37 8.71 7.53
CA ALA A 174 -48.25 9.29 6.53
C ALA A 174 -47.61 10.52 5.84
N THR A 175 -46.35 10.40 5.50
CA THR A 175 -45.50 11.47 4.94
C THR A 175 -44.64 10.89 3.81
N PRO A 176 -44.59 11.51 2.64
CA PRO A 176 -43.73 11.04 1.54
C PRO A 176 -42.26 10.93 1.97
N ALA A 177 -41.56 9.87 1.53
CA ALA A 177 -40.17 9.58 1.84
C ALA A 177 -39.24 10.78 1.64
N ALA A 178 -39.40 11.56 0.57
CA ALA A 178 -38.61 12.75 0.26
C ALA A 178 -38.70 13.89 1.31
N LYS A 179 -39.64 13.80 2.27
CA LYS A 179 -39.79 14.79 3.35
C LYS A 179 -39.36 14.25 4.72
N LEU A 180 -38.89 13.02 4.75
CA LEU A 180 -38.41 12.38 5.98
C LEU A 180 -36.95 12.72 6.21
N GLN A 181 -36.55 12.73 7.49
CA GLN A 181 -35.16 12.95 7.91
C GLN A 181 -34.82 12.03 9.07
N PHE A 182 -33.56 11.63 9.16
CA PHE A 182 -33.04 10.96 10.34
C PHE A 182 -32.90 11.98 11.49
N ASP A 183 -33.16 11.50 12.72
CA ASP A 183 -33.00 12.27 13.94
C ASP A 183 -32.57 11.29 15.07
N GLY A 184 -31.26 11.04 15.14
CA GLY A 184 -30.68 9.97 15.94
C GLY A 184 -31.20 8.60 15.52
N ALA A 185 -31.68 7.81 16.48
CA ALA A 185 -32.25 6.46 16.24
C ALA A 185 -33.72 6.50 15.74
N GLU A 186 -34.21 7.65 15.27
CA GLU A 186 -35.57 7.83 14.79
C GLU A 186 -35.60 8.45 13.38
N ILE A 187 -36.71 8.27 12.69
CA ILE A 187 -37.05 8.98 11.45
C ILE A 187 -38.18 9.96 11.75
N ALA A 188 -37.98 11.23 11.43
CA ALA A 188 -38.89 12.32 11.72
C ALA A 188 -39.56 12.86 10.45
N ALA A 189 -40.84 13.20 10.58
CA ALA A 189 -41.62 13.94 9.59
C ALA A 189 -41.71 15.44 9.94
N PRO A 190 -41.92 16.36 8.99
CA PRO A 190 -42.12 17.79 9.26
C PRO A 190 -43.29 18.08 10.20
N SER A 191 -44.24 17.15 10.33
CA SER A 191 -45.36 17.25 11.28
C SER A 191 -44.96 17.06 12.74
N GLY A 192 -43.70 16.69 13.02
CA GLY A 192 -43.21 16.31 14.34
C GLY A 192 -43.49 14.84 14.73
N ARG A 193 -44.15 14.06 13.87
CA ARG A 193 -44.31 12.62 14.07
C ARG A 193 -42.96 11.93 13.87
N ARG A 194 -42.69 10.89 14.66
CA ARG A 194 -41.44 10.12 14.64
C ARG A 194 -41.73 8.62 14.63
N VAL A 195 -40.82 7.84 14.10
CA VAL A 195 -40.79 6.39 14.17
C VAL A 195 -39.38 5.92 14.48
N SER A 196 -39.22 5.00 15.42
CA SER A 196 -37.93 4.39 15.76
C SER A 196 -37.44 3.53 14.58
N ILE A 197 -36.16 3.67 14.22
CA ILE A 197 -35.50 2.85 13.21
C ILE A 197 -35.61 1.38 13.56
N ALA A 198 -35.33 1.00 14.83
CA ALA A 198 -35.47 -0.37 15.32
C ALA A 198 -36.86 -0.98 15.04
N SER A 199 -37.92 -0.19 15.15
CA SER A 199 -39.29 -0.68 14.97
C SER A 199 -39.68 -0.97 13.52
N ILE A 200 -38.90 -0.49 12.56
CA ILE A 200 -39.16 -0.64 11.11
C ILE A 200 -38.04 -1.35 10.37
N ALA A 201 -36.92 -1.65 11.02
CA ALA A 201 -35.74 -2.23 10.39
C ALA A 201 -36.04 -3.55 9.65
N ALA A 202 -36.75 -4.48 10.32
CA ALA A 202 -37.14 -5.75 9.70
C ALA A 202 -38.10 -5.57 8.51
N GLU A 203 -39.05 -4.62 8.60
CA GLU A 203 -39.94 -4.28 7.50
C GLU A 203 -39.16 -3.68 6.32
N ALA A 204 -38.24 -2.77 6.59
CA ALA A 204 -37.39 -2.13 5.60
C ALA A 204 -36.46 -3.15 4.90
N ALA A 205 -35.84 -4.07 5.67
CA ALA A 205 -34.96 -5.12 5.14
C ALA A 205 -35.69 -6.12 4.24
N ALA A 206 -37.00 -6.30 4.45
CA ALA A 206 -37.83 -7.17 3.62
C ALA A 206 -38.30 -6.53 2.30
N LEU A 207 -38.11 -5.22 2.11
CA LEU A 207 -38.49 -4.52 0.90
C LEU A 207 -37.54 -4.87 -0.25
N PRO A 208 -38.04 -4.93 -1.50
CA PRO A 208 -37.17 -5.08 -2.66
C PRO A 208 -36.34 -3.80 -2.86
N VAL A 209 -35.06 -3.96 -3.15
CA VAL A 209 -34.19 -2.83 -3.53
C VAL A 209 -34.69 -2.30 -4.89
N PRO A 210 -34.97 -0.99 -5.02
CA PRO A 210 -35.33 -0.41 -6.31
C PRO A 210 -34.23 -0.55 -7.35
N ASP A 211 -34.64 -0.69 -8.63
CA ASP A 211 -33.68 -0.81 -9.75
C ASP A 211 -32.83 0.47 -9.93
N GLU A 212 -33.40 1.61 -9.61
CA GLU A 212 -32.73 2.92 -9.67
C GLU A 212 -32.63 3.52 -8.29
N ILE A 213 -31.40 3.84 -7.87
CA ILE A 213 -31.08 4.48 -6.60
C ILE A 213 -30.42 5.82 -6.89
N GLU A 214 -31.04 6.89 -6.41
CA GLU A 214 -30.53 8.25 -6.57
C GLU A 214 -29.49 8.57 -5.49
N LEU A 215 -28.28 8.93 -5.92
CA LEU A 215 -27.20 9.42 -5.06
C LEU A 215 -27.32 10.93 -4.90
N LYS A 216 -26.86 11.46 -3.76
CA LYS A 216 -26.77 12.91 -3.56
C LYS A 216 -25.82 13.56 -4.58
N ASP A 217 -26.21 14.73 -5.06
CA ASP A 217 -25.31 15.57 -5.86
C ASP A 217 -24.13 16.03 -4.97
N PRO A 218 -22.89 16.06 -5.48
CA PRO A 218 -21.76 16.62 -4.74
C PRO A 218 -21.98 18.06 -4.21
N ALA A 219 -22.83 18.86 -4.86
CA ALA A 219 -23.19 20.18 -4.39
C ALA A 219 -24.03 20.17 -3.09
N ASP A 220 -24.66 19.06 -2.78
CA ASP A 220 -25.50 18.87 -1.57
C ASP A 220 -24.77 18.13 -0.44
N TRP A 221 -23.47 17.85 -0.60
CA TRP A 221 -22.69 17.18 0.45
C TRP A 221 -22.51 18.05 1.68
N THR A 222 -22.54 17.42 2.83
CA THR A 222 -22.37 18.06 4.13
C THR A 222 -21.19 17.49 4.94
N LEU A 223 -20.83 16.24 4.69
CA LEU A 223 -19.69 15.54 5.29
C LEU A 223 -18.51 15.46 4.32
N LEU A 224 -18.77 14.99 3.11
CA LEU A 224 -17.75 14.85 2.07
C LEU A 224 -17.28 16.24 1.61
N GLY A 225 -15.99 16.36 1.28
CA GLY A 225 -15.34 17.63 0.94
C GLY A 225 -14.95 18.46 2.17
N THR A 226 -15.25 18.01 3.39
CA THR A 226 -14.87 18.67 4.64
C THR A 226 -14.04 17.74 5.52
N SER A 227 -13.19 18.34 6.38
CA SER A 227 -12.36 17.55 7.29
C SER A 227 -13.20 17.00 8.44
N GLN A 228 -13.21 15.68 8.58
CA GLN A 228 -13.94 14.99 9.62
C GLN A 228 -13.03 14.62 10.79
N GLN A 229 -13.61 14.56 12.00
CA GLN A 229 -12.94 13.92 13.12
C GLN A 229 -12.89 12.40 12.86
N ARG A 230 -11.73 11.79 13.06
CA ARG A 230 -11.56 10.36 12.86
C ARG A 230 -12.48 9.57 13.80
N VAL A 231 -13.20 8.58 13.26
CA VAL A 231 -14.11 7.72 14.03
C VAL A 231 -13.37 6.86 15.05
N ASP A 232 -12.12 6.51 14.78
CA ASP A 232 -11.24 5.67 15.61
C ASP A 232 -10.34 6.48 16.57
N LEU A 233 -10.50 7.82 16.62
CA LEU A 233 -9.61 8.68 17.41
C LEU A 233 -9.69 8.39 18.90
N LEU A 234 -10.91 8.28 19.44
CA LEU A 234 -11.12 8.11 20.89
C LEU A 234 -10.51 6.80 21.38
N GLU A 235 -10.76 5.70 20.67
CA GLU A 235 -10.23 4.39 21.04
C GLU A 235 -8.70 4.38 21.01
N LYS A 236 -8.08 4.98 19.99
CA LYS A 236 -6.62 5.04 19.84
C LYS A 236 -5.94 5.89 20.91
N VAL A 237 -6.51 7.05 21.26
CA VAL A 237 -5.87 7.94 22.26
C VAL A 237 -6.14 7.53 23.71
N THR A 238 -7.14 6.68 23.95
CA THR A 238 -7.44 6.14 25.29
C THR A 238 -6.86 4.75 25.52
N GLY A 239 -6.29 4.11 24.48
CA GLY A 239 -5.79 2.75 24.54
C GLY A 239 -6.87 1.68 24.51
N ALA A 240 -8.09 2.01 24.05
CA ALA A 240 -9.17 1.06 23.87
C ALA A 240 -9.15 0.37 22.49
N ALA A 241 -8.39 0.90 21.53
CA ALA A 241 -8.24 0.28 20.23
C ALA A 241 -7.45 -1.04 20.33
N GLU A 242 -8.01 -2.11 19.78
CA GLU A 242 -7.40 -3.45 19.81
C GLU A 242 -6.56 -3.69 18.55
N PHE A 243 -5.24 -3.67 18.71
CA PHE A 243 -4.29 -4.07 17.69
C PHE A 243 -4.05 -5.58 17.73
N GLY A 244 -3.36 -6.13 16.73
CA GLY A 244 -3.06 -7.57 16.71
C GLY A 244 -2.31 -8.05 17.94
N ILE A 245 -1.38 -7.23 18.43
CA ILE A 245 -0.59 -7.54 19.63
C ILE A 245 -1.42 -7.55 20.92
N ASP A 246 -2.57 -6.85 20.92
CA ASP A 246 -3.44 -6.71 22.11
C ASP A 246 -4.47 -7.85 22.25
N VAL A 247 -4.67 -8.66 21.19
CA VAL A 247 -5.62 -9.78 21.23
C VAL A 247 -5.40 -10.64 22.46
N ASP A 248 -6.45 -10.80 23.28
CA ASP A 248 -6.44 -11.62 24.50
C ASP A 248 -7.61 -12.60 24.51
N LEU A 249 -7.32 -13.89 24.56
CA LEU A 249 -8.30 -14.96 24.49
C LEU A 249 -8.18 -15.89 25.71
N PRO A 250 -9.29 -16.48 26.18
CA PRO A 250 -9.27 -17.43 27.28
C PRO A 250 -8.31 -18.60 27.00
N ASP A 251 -7.52 -19.00 28.02
CA ASP A 251 -6.60 -20.12 27.99
C ASP A 251 -5.50 -20.05 26.90
N MET A 252 -5.13 -18.82 26.50
CA MET A 252 -4.17 -18.55 25.43
C MET A 252 -2.76 -18.94 25.83
N LEU A 253 -2.00 -19.45 24.85
CA LEU A 253 -0.54 -19.61 24.87
C LEU A 253 0.13 -18.47 24.12
N TYR A 254 1.42 -18.33 24.34
CA TYR A 254 2.24 -17.30 23.71
C TYR A 254 3.36 -17.97 22.92
N GLY A 255 3.74 -17.37 21.82
CA GLY A 255 4.82 -17.91 21.00
C GLY A 255 5.69 -16.82 20.41
N THR A 256 6.81 -17.25 19.89
CA THR A 256 7.70 -16.47 19.03
C THR A 256 8.35 -17.39 18.00
N VAL A 257 9.09 -16.80 17.07
CA VAL A 257 9.87 -17.53 16.10
C VAL A 257 11.34 -17.17 16.21
N LEU A 258 12.20 -18.08 15.79
CA LEU A 258 13.63 -17.89 15.55
C LEU A 258 13.92 -18.44 14.15
N MET A 259 13.99 -17.58 13.16
CA MET A 259 14.19 -17.96 11.77
C MET A 259 15.68 -17.86 11.38
N ASN A 260 16.06 -18.49 10.26
CA ASN A 260 17.44 -18.43 9.80
C ASN A 260 17.82 -17.00 9.41
N PRO A 261 18.78 -16.33 10.09
CA PRO A 261 19.17 -14.95 9.79
C PRO A 261 19.89 -14.81 8.44
N LYS A 262 20.27 -15.92 7.80
CA LYS A 262 20.73 -15.97 6.41
C LYS A 262 19.53 -16.34 5.53
N LEU A 263 18.80 -15.34 5.07
CA LEU A 263 17.51 -15.48 4.39
C LEU A 263 17.55 -16.53 3.26
N GLY A 264 16.65 -17.50 3.34
CA GLY A 264 16.61 -18.63 2.40
C GLY A 264 17.59 -19.75 2.66
N GLY A 265 18.44 -19.65 3.69
CA GLY A 265 19.27 -20.75 4.18
C GLY A 265 18.48 -21.76 5.01
N GLY A 266 18.95 -23.01 5.09
CA GLY A 266 18.35 -24.06 5.90
C GLY A 266 18.94 -24.16 7.31
N ILE A 267 18.60 -25.23 8.02
CA ILE A 267 19.17 -25.60 9.32
C ILE A 267 20.12 -26.78 9.10
N GLU A 268 21.41 -26.61 9.38
CA GLU A 268 22.43 -27.70 9.29
C GLU A 268 22.38 -28.60 10.51
N SER A 269 22.46 -28.03 11.70
CA SER A 269 22.31 -28.73 12.97
C SER A 269 21.66 -27.84 14.02
N ALA A 270 20.99 -28.46 15.02
CA ALA A 270 20.41 -27.68 16.12
C ALA A 270 20.30 -28.53 17.40
N SER A 271 20.34 -27.84 18.55
CA SER A 271 20.04 -28.40 19.86
C SER A 271 19.02 -27.50 20.57
N THR A 272 17.87 -28.07 20.97
CA THR A 272 16.80 -27.39 21.70
C THR A 272 16.82 -27.68 23.20
N SER A 273 17.76 -28.48 23.69
CA SER A 273 17.76 -29.01 25.06
C SER A 273 17.76 -27.90 26.14
N PHE A 274 18.50 -26.82 25.93
CA PHE A 274 18.53 -25.69 26.85
C PHE A 274 17.24 -24.86 26.77
N ALA A 275 16.70 -24.72 25.59
CA ALA A 275 15.46 -24.02 25.36
C ALA A 275 14.25 -24.75 25.96
N GLU A 276 14.20 -26.07 25.86
CA GLU A 276 13.15 -26.88 26.49
C GLU A 276 13.22 -26.86 28.03
N ALA A 277 14.37 -26.56 28.59
CA ALA A 277 14.57 -26.44 30.04
C ALA A 277 14.13 -25.05 30.59
N VAL A 278 13.80 -24.08 29.76
CA VAL A 278 13.33 -22.77 30.20
C VAL A 278 11.95 -22.90 30.83
N PRO A 279 11.76 -22.43 32.08
CA PRO A 279 10.47 -22.54 32.77
C PRO A 279 9.33 -21.84 31.99
N GLY A 280 8.22 -22.55 31.82
CA GLY A 280 7.06 -22.07 31.07
C GLY A 280 7.07 -22.39 29.59
N VAL A 281 8.12 -23.03 29.05
CA VAL A 281 8.10 -23.55 27.69
C VAL A 281 7.19 -24.77 27.61
N VAL A 282 6.30 -24.76 26.63
CA VAL A 282 5.34 -25.86 26.38
C VAL A 282 5.84 -26.73 25.24
N LYS A 283 6.31 -26.15 24.14
CA LYS A 283 6.79 -26.89 22.98
C LYS A 283 7.71 -26.05 22.10
N ILE A 284 8.67 -26.70 21.48
CA ILE A 284 9.50 -26.14 20.41
C ILE A 284 9.21 -26.93 19.14
N VAL A 285 8.94 -26.22 18.04
CA VAL A 285 8.54 -26.78 16.75
C VAL A 285 9.57 -26.38 15.70
N ARG A 286 10.19 -27.34 15.03
CA ARG A 286 10.98 -27.04 13.85
C ARG A 286 10.04 -26.65 12.71
N MET A 287 10.35 -25.55 12.05
CA MET A 287 9.57 -25.00 10.97
C MET A 287 10.39 -24.97 9.69
N ASP A 288 9.85 -25.60 8.65
CA ASP A 288 10.38 -25.54 7.29
C ASP A 288 9.20 -25.11 6.39
N THR A 289 9.02 -23.83 6.25
CA THR A 289 7.92 -23.22 5.50
C THR A 289 8.41 -22.65 4.18
N GLN A 290 7.48 -22.30 3.30
CA GLN A 290 7.78 -21.62 2.03
C GLN A 290 8.36 -20.20 2.23
N THR A 291 8.28 -19.66 3.45
CA THR A 291 8.79 -18.33 3.80
C THR A 291 10.13 -18.38 4.55
N GLY A 292 10.55 -19.55 5.03
CA GLY A 292 11.84 -19.74 5.69
C GLY A 292 11.90 -20.98 6.55
N SER A 293 13.11 -21.29 7.05
CA SER A 293 13.40 -22.39 7.98
C SER A 293 13.83 -21.85 9.33
N GLY A 294 13.36 -22.46 10.42
CA GLY A 294 13.66 -22.01 11.77
C GLY A 294 12.96 -22.82 12.85
N PHE A 295 12.65 -22.18 13.95
CA PHE A 295 11.95 -22.75 15.09
C PHE A 295 10.81 -21.84 15.53
N GLY A 296 9.66 -22.44 15.83
CA GLY A 296 8.58 -21.80 16.56
C GLY A 296 8.58 -22.28 18.00
N ILE A 297 8.37 -21.38 18.94
CA ILE A 297 8.35 -21.63 20.37
C ILE A 297 6.96 -21.36 20.91
N ILE A 298 6.40 -22.29 21.68
CA ILE A 298 5.14 -22.15 22.41
C ILE A 298 5.45 -22.16 23.89
N ALA A 299 4.96 -21.16 24.62
CA ALA A 299 5.17 -21.00 26.05
C ALA A 299 3.94 -20.45 26.78
N GLU A 300 3.94 -20.46 28.10
CA GLU A 300 2.87 -19.92 28.96
C GLU A 300 2.84 -18.37 29.01
N ASN A 301 3.91 -17.73 28.56
CA ASN A 301 3.99 -16.27 28.45
C ASN A 301 5.08 -15.89 27.41
N THR A 302 4.99 -14.64 26.89
CA THR A 302 5.90 -14.12 25.87
C THR A 302 7.37 -14.12 26.30
N TRP A 303 7.65 -13.80 27.59
CA TRP A 303 9.02 -13.78 28.10
C TRP A 303 9.68 -15.15 28.05
N ALA A 304 8.96 -16.20 28.46
CA ALA A 304 9.45 -17.58 28.38
C ALA A 304 9.72 -18.00 26.92
N ALA A 305 8.85 -17.60 25.99
CA ALA A 305 9.06 -17.86 24.57
C ALA A 305 10.33 -17.19 24.04
N PHE A 306 10.55 -15.90 24.36
CA PHE A 306 11.75 -15.17 23.96
C PHE A 306 13.02 -15.76 24.58
N LYS A 307 13.00 -16.10 25.87
CA LYS A 307 14.17 -16.73 26.53
C LYS A 307 14.48 -18.12 25.98
N ALA A 308 13.49 -18.88 25.58
CA ALA A 308 13.70 -20.15 24.91
C ALA A 308 14.29 -19.96 23.51
N ALA A 309 13.82 -18.99 22.72
CA ALA A 309 14.40 -18.67 21.42
C ALA A 309 15.91 -18.35 21.53
N GLU A 310 16.30 -17.52 22.51
CA GLU A 310 17.70 -17.17 22.79
C GLU A 310 18.55 -18.41 23.21
N ALA A 311 17.93 -19.45 23.76
CA ALA A 311 18.61 -20.64 24.27
C ALA A 311 18.72 -21.78 23.24
N ILE A 312 18.17 -21.63 22.03
CA ILE A 312 18.31 -22.60 20.95
C ILE A 312 19.72 -22.44 20.34
N GLU A 313 20.50 -23.53 20.34
CA GLU A 313 21.79 -23.56 19.64
C GLU A 313 21.58 -24.07 18.21
N VAL A 314 21.89 -23.23 17.21
CA VAL A 314 21.66 -23.55 15.78
C VAL A 314 22.89 -23.28 14.95
N GLU A 315 23.24 -24.22 14.10
CA GLU A 315 24.14 -24.03 12.98
C GLU A 315 23.32 -23.82 11.71
N TRP A 316 23.37 -22.59 11.22
CA TRP A 316 22.56 -22.15 10.08
C TRP A 316 23.27 -22.38 8.76
N GLY A 317 22.56 -22.95 7.80
CA GLY A 317 23.00 -23.04 6.41
C GLY A 317 23.21 -21.67 5.76
N ASP A 318 24.01 -21.64 4.70
CA ASP A 318 24.39 -20.40 4.04
C ASP A 318 23.25 -19.77 3.23
N ALA A 319 23.30 -18.44 3.11
CA ALA A 319 22.41 -17.68 2.26
C ALA A 319 22.64 -18.00 0.77
N PRO A 320 21.59 -18.07 -0.05
CA PRO A 320 21.72 -18.34 -1.49
C PRO A 320 22.10 -17.09 -2.32
N TYR A 321 22.61 -16.02 -1.69
CA TYR A 321 23.01 -14.76 -2.29
C TYR A 321 24.40 -14.32 -1.79
N PRO A 322 25.04 -13.31 -2.43
CA PRO A 322 26.36 -12.85 -2.02
C PRO A 322 26.40 -12.36 -0.57
N ALA A 323 27.48 -12.66 0.15
CA ALA A 323 27.57 -12.51 1.60
C ALA A 323 27.61 -11.05 2.12
N ASN A 324 27.77 -10.04 1.28
CA ASN A 324 27.84 -8.64 1.70
C ASN A 324 27.23 -7.69 0.69
N THR A 325 26.83 -6.51 1.18
CA THR A 325 26.15 -5.45 0.40
C THR A 325 26.91 -5.08 -0.87
N GLU A 326 28.23 -4.89 -0.80
CA GLU A 326 29.01 -4.50 -1.97
C GLU A 326 28.97 -5.55 -3.08
N SER A 327 29.07 -6.82 -2.71
CA SER A 327 28.97 -7.93 -3.68
C SER A 327 27.56 -8.08 -4.26
N ILE A 328 26.53 -7.81 -3.46
CA ILE A 328 25.14 -7.77 -3.90
C ILE A 328 24.97 -6.62 -4.92
N MET A 329 25.32 -5.39 -4.55
CA MET A 329 25.17 -4.22 -5.41
C MET A 329 26.01 -4.27 -6.68
N ARG A 330 27.13 -5.01 -6.66
CA ARG A 330 27.91 -5.28 -7.87
C ARG A 330 27.11 -6.04 -8.91
N VAL A 331 26.25 -6.99 -8.52
CA VAL A 331 25.36 -7.68 -9.47
C VAL A 331 24.44 -6.67 -10.18
N PHE A 332 23.92 -5.70 -9.45
CA PHE A 332 23.07 -4.65 -10.04
C PHE A 332 23.84 -3.76 -11.02
N ARG A 333 25.02 -3.28 -10.63
CA ARG A 333 25.89 -2.46 -11.49
C ARG A 333 26.33 -3.20 -12.76
N ASP A 334 26.76 -4.45 -12.63
CA ASP A 334 27.17 -5.27 -13.76
C ASP A 334 25.99 -5.54 -14.71
N THR A 335 24.79 -5.69 -14.16
CA THR A 335 23.57 -5.88 -14.95
C THR A 335 23.25 -4.66 -15.80
N ILE A 336 23.24 -3.44 -15.23
CA ILE A 336 22.95 -2.22 -16.00
C ILE A 336 24.08 -1.84 -16.96
N ALA A 337 25.33 -2.22 -16.65
CA ALA A 337 26.47 -2.02 -17.53
C ALA A 337 26.50 -2.98 -18.73
N GLY A 338 25.79 -4.10 -18.63
CA GLY A 338 25.73 -5.12 -19.66
C GLY A 338 24.98 -4.69 -20.93
N SER A 339 25.03 -5.54 -21.94
CA SER A 339 24.39 -5.30 -23.26
C SER A 339 22.89 -5.64 -23.27
N TRP A 340 22.34 -6.19 -22.21
CA TRP A 340 20.95 -6.61 -22.18
C TRP A 340 20.01 -5.39 -22.12
N LYS A 341 19.00 -5.36 -22.99
CA LYS A 341 18.10 -4.21 -23.15
C LYS A 341 16.93 -4.18 -22.18
N GLY A 342 16.59 -5.30 -21.56
CA GLY A 342 15.43 -5.43 -20.71
C GLY A 342 14.10 -5.49 -21.47
N SER A 343 13.00 -5.44 -20.73
CA SER A 343 11.64 -5.36 -21.27
C SER A 343 11.19 -3.90 -21.26
N ALA A 344 10.96 -3.33 -22.44
CA ALA A 344 10.48 -1.97 -22.57
C ALA A 344 9.00 -1.86 -22.18
N TRP A 345 8.69 -0.90 -21.30
CA TRP A 345 7.34 -0.52 -20.90
C TRP A 345 6.91 0.81 -21.50
N ARG A 346 7.88 1.61 -21.91
CA ARG A 346 7.72 2.77 -22.76
C ARG A 346 8.74 2.67 -23.89
N ASP A 347 8.34 2.90 -25.13
CA ASP A 347 9.21 2.84 -26.32
C ASP A 347 8.62 3.74 -27.41
N ASP A 348 8.73 5.04 -27.18
CA ASP A 348 8.25 6.08 -28.10
C ASP A 348 9.33 6.45 -29.06
N GLY A 349 9.01 6.63 -30.36
CA GLY A 349 9.95 7.01 -31.44
C GLY A 349 10.93 5.90 -31.81
N ASP A 350 12.16 6.29 -32.18
CA ASP A 350 13.27 5.38 -32.51
C ASP A 350 14.52 5.75 -31.72
N VAL A 351 14.59 5.24 -30.50
CA VAL A 351 15.68 5.53 -29.56
C VAL A 351 17.04 5.01 -30.08
N ASP A 352 17.07 3.82 -30.70
CA ASP A 352 18.32 3.24 -31.19
C ASP A 352 18.91 4.09 -32.36
N PHE A 353 18.07 4.56 -33.26
CA PHE A 353 18.49 5.51 -34.32
C PHE A 353 18.93 6.83 -33.70
N ALA A 354 18.16 7.38 -32.78
CA ALA A 354 18.48 8.66 -32.17
C ALA A 354 19.86 8.68 -31.50
N PHE A 355 20.24 7.61 -30.81
CA PHE A 355 21.56 7.49 -30.16
C PHE A 355 22.66 7.03 -31.13
N GLY A 356 22.33 6.26 -32.19
CA GLY A 356 23.30 5.68 -33.12
C GLY A 356 24.08 6.72 -33.93
N ASP A 357 23.41 7.80 -34.33
CA ASP A 357 23.99 8.87 -35.13
C ASP A 357 24.37 10.14 -34.35
N ALA A 358 24.25 10.06 -32.98
CA ALA A 358 24.46 11.23 -32.13
C ALA A 358 25.95 11.55 -31.95
N PRO A 359 26.34 12.83 -32.01
CA PRO A 359 27.68 13.26 -31.60
C PRO A 359 27.89 12.90 -30.11
N PRO A 360 29.06 12.36 -29.73
CA PRO A 360 29.33 11.97 -28.33
C PRO A 360 29.08 13.10 -27.34
N ASP A 361 29.39 14.34 -27.67
CA ASP A 361 29.22 15.52 -26.81
C ASP A 361 27.74 15.91 -26.59
N SER A 362 26.81 15.41 -27.41
CA SER A 362 25.37 15.63 -27.28
C SER A 362 24.70 14.64 -26.30
N ILE A 363 25.41 13.58 -25.94
CA ILE A 363 24.91 12.53 -25.06
C ILE A 363 25.50 12.71 -23.65
N PHE A 364 24.68 12.54 -22.61
CA PHE A 364 25.20 12.33 -21.29
C PHE A 364 24.50 11.13 -20.61
N GLU A 365 25.19 10.53 -19.67
CA GLU A 365 24.77 9.33 -18.99
C GLU A 365 24.94 9.53 -17.47
N ALA A 366 24.01 8.95 -16.69
CA ALA A 366 24.05 8.93 -15.25
C ALA A 366 23.61 7.57 -14.71
N ASP A 367 24.35 7.06 -13.75
CA ASP A 367 23.99 5.85 -12.99
C ASP A 367 23.45 6.24 -11.62
N TYR A 368 22.37 5.56 -11.20
CA TYR A 368 21.69 5.75 -9.93
C TYR A 368 21.60 4.44 -9.17
N GLU A 369 21.63 4.50 -7.83
CA GLU A 369 21.49 3.34 -6.95
C GLU A 369 20.63 3.65 -5.72
N VAL A 370 19.84 2.65 -5.28
CA VAL A 370 19.16 2.70 -3.99
C VAL A 370 19.31 1.39 -3.23
N PRO A 371 19.37 1.40 -1.88
CA PRO A 371 19.51 0.20 -1.06
C PRO A 371 18.20 -0.56 -0.91
N PHE A 372 18.24 -1.75 -0.31
CA PHE A 372 17.08 -2.37 0.30
C PHE A 372 16.59 -1.55 1.48
N LEU A 373 15.27 -1.56 1.76
CA LEU A 373 14.68 -0.89 2.92
C LEU A 373 13.72 -1.83 3.66
N ALA A 374 13.72 -1.75 4.98
CA ALA A 374 12.71 -2.41 5.81
C ALA A 374 11.44 -1.58 5.89
N HIS A 375 10.32 -2.22 6.24
CA HIS A 375 9.06 -1.54 6.54
C HIS A 375 9.07 -0.88 7.91
N ALA A 376 9.74 -1.50 8.88
CA ALA A 376 9.97 -0.99 10.23
C ALA A 376 8.69 -0.47 10.92
N THR A 377 7.59 -1.25 10.84
CA THR A 377 6.31 -0.90 11.46
C THR A 377 6.46 -0.77 12.98
N MET A 378 5.75 0.16 13.62
CA MET A 378 5.83 0.35 15.09
C MET A 378 5.36 -0.88 15.86
N GLU A 379 4.28 -1.52 15.42
CA GLU A 379 3.84 -2.81 15.90
C GLU A 379 4.64 -3.91 15.19
N PRO A 380 5.44 -4.74 15.90
CA PRO A 380 6.16 -5.86 15.28
C PRO A 380 5.19 -6.88 14.73
N MET A 381 5.67 -7.75 13.81
CA MET A 381 4.82 -8.79 13.23
C MET A 381 4.28 -9.70 14.33
N ASN A 382 2.96 -9.93 14.27
CA ASN A 382 2.24 -10.79 15.22
C ASN A 382 0.97 -11.36 14.59
N ALA A 383 0.49 -12.45 15.14
CA ALA A 383 -0.85 -12.97 14.90
C ALA A 383 -1.24 -13.94 16.03
N THR A 384 -2.52 -14.01 16.33
CA THR A 384 -3.09 -15.03 17.22
C THR A 384 -3.84 -16.06 16.38
N ALA A 385 -3.60 -17.35 16.60
CA ALA A 385 -4.25 -18.41 15.86
C ALA A 385 -4.78 -19.50 16.81
N GLN A 386 -5.93 -20.08 16.46
CA GLN A 386 -6.48 -21.25 17.14
C GLN A 386 -6.87 -22.31 16.09
N PHE A 387 -6.33 -23.52 16.26
CA PHE A 387 -6.75 -24.67 15.45
C PHE A 387 -7.49 -25.67 16.32
N LYS A 388 -8.79 -25.81 16.12
CA LYS A 388 -9.66 -26.66 16.92
C LYS A 388 -10.74 -27.31 16.06
N ASP A 389 -11.00 -28.58 16.26
CA ASP A 389 -12.05 -29.35 15.57
C ASP A 389 -11.99 -29.24 14.03
N GLY A 390 -10.77 -29.18 13.46
CA GLY A 390 -10.54 -29.06 12.03
C GLY A 390 -10.79 -27.65 11.44
N ARG A 391 -10.99 -26.64 12.30
CA ARG A 391 -11.18 -25.24 11.93
C ARG A 391 -10.02 -24.38 12.42
N LEU A 392 -9.61 -23.43 11.61
CA LEU A 392 -8.58 -22.45 11.94
C LEU A 392 -9.24 -21.06 12.09
N THR A 393 -9.04 -20.43 13.24
CA THR A 393 -9.42 -19.04 13.46
C THR A 393 -8.16 -18.22 13.71
N VAL A 394 -8.01 -17.09 13.02
CA VAL A 394 -6.82 -16.24 13.10
C VAL A 394 -7.24 -14.79 13.32
N TRP A 395 -6.64 -14.14 14.31
CA TRP A 395 -6.68 -12.70 14.53
C TRP A 395 -5.37 -12.12 14.08
N ALA A 396 -5.40 -11.27 13.07
CA ALA A 396 -4.18 -10.77 12.45
C ALA A 396 -4.33 -9.33 11.96
N PRO A 397 -3.32 -8.47 12.18
CA PRO A 397 -3.26 -7.13 11.62
C PRO A 397 -2.85 -7.21 10.13
N THR A 398 -3.79 -7.52 9.23
CA THR A 398 -3.52 -7.84 7.83
C THR A 398 -4.16 -6.89 6.83
N GLN A 399 -3.44 -6.60 5.75
CA GLN A 399 -3.92 -5.85 4.59
C GLN A 399 -4.66 -6.72 3.55
N ALA A 400 -4.54 -8.06 3.63
CA ALA A 400 -5.01 -8.97 2.59
C ALA A 400 -5.74 -10.21 3.15
N PRO A 401 -6.84 -10.04 3.93
CA PRO A 401 -7.44 -11.13 4.69
C PRO A 401 -7.91 -12.31 3.83
N THR A 402 -8.52 -12.08 2.65
CA THR A 402 -8.94 -13.19 1.76
C THR A 402 -7.77 -13.93 1.15
N LEU A 403 -6.65 -13.25 0.90
CA LEU A 403 -5.43 -13.86 0.39
C LEU A 403 -4.78 -14.74 1.46
N ILE A 404 -4.64 -14.21 2.68
CA ILE A 404 -4.14 -14.96 3.84
C ILE A 404 -5.03 -16.17 4.14
N GLN A 405 -6.36 -16.02 4.10
CA GLN A 405 -7.30 -17.14 4.26
C GLN A 405 -6.99 -18.29 3.30
N MET A 406 -6.77 -17.98 2.02
CA MET A 406 -6.44 -18.99 1.00
C MET A 406 -5.11 -19.67 1.26
N ILE A 407 -4.07 -18.91 1.63
CA ILE A 407 -2.72 -19.41 1.89
C ILE A 407 -2.71 -20.31 3.12
N LEU A 408 -3.34 -19.88 4.20
CA LEU A 408 -3.42 -20.66 5.43
C LEU A 408 -4.22 -21.94 5.26
N ALA A 409 -5.31 -21.91 4.48
CA ALA A 409 -6.09 -23.10 4.16
C ALA A 409 -5.25 -24.18 3.44
N ASP A 410 -4.44 -23.75 2.46
CA ASP A 410 -3.53 -24.64 1.72
C ASP A 410 -2.42 -25.18 2.63
N ALA A 411 -1.75 -24.33 3.40
CA ALA A 411 -0.65 -24.69 4.30
C ALA A 411 -1.09 -25.63 5.44
N ILE A 412 -2.24 -25.37 6.04
CA ILE A 412 -2.77 -26.19 7.16
C ILE A 412 -3.44 -27.47 6.65
N GLY A 413 -3.85 -27.50 5.38
CA GLY A 413 -4.48 -28.65 4.74
C GLY A 413 -5.99 -28.74 5.03
N VAL A 414 -6.70 -27.61 5.11
CA VAL A 414 -8.14 -27.53 5.32
C VAL A 414 -8.82 -26.80 4.17
N ASP A 415 -10.14 -26.89 4.09
CA ASP A 415 -10.91 -26.08 3.12
C ASP A 415 -10.89 -24.59 3.55
N SER A 416 -10.95 -23.66 2.58
CA SER A 416 -10.96 -22.22 2.88
C SER A 416 -12.15 -21.80 3.76
N ASP A 417 -13.28 -22.49 3.67
CA ASP A 417 -14.47 -22.24 4.51
C ASP A 417 -14.26 -22.70 5.98
N ALA A 418 -13.21 -23.46 6.25
CA ALA A 418 -12.79 -23.84 7.60
C ALA A 418 -11.80 -22.84 8.22
N VAL A 419 -11.41 -21.79 7.49
CA VAL A 419 -10.49 -20.74 7.97
C VAL A 419 -11.26 -19.42 8.13
N THR A 420 -11.22 -18.86 9.33
CA THR A 420 -11.78 -17.55 9.65
C THR A 420 -10.66 -16.58 9.98
N ILE A 421 -10.63 -15.41 9.34
CA ILE A 421 -9.67 -14.35 9.61
C ILE A 421 -10.41 -13.15 10.20
N HIS A 422 -10.01 -12.76 11.40
CA HIS A 422 -10.41 -11.51 12.05
C HIS A 422 -9.30 -10.49 11.85
N SER A 423 -9.56 -9.44 11.05
CA SER A 423 -8.61 -8.34 10.90
C SER A 423 -8.73 -7.40 12.08
N THR A 424 -7.61 -7.10 12.73
CA THR A 424 -7.49 -6.10 13.82
C THR A 424 -7.04 -4.76 13.27
N TYR A 425 -6.95 -3.73 14.11
CA TYR A 425 -6.17 -2.54 13.79
C TYR A 425 -4.69 -2.92 13.54
N LEU A 426 -4.04 -2.16 12.66
CA LEU A 426 -2.63 -2.36 12.32
C LEU A 426 -1.79 -1.20 12.89
N GLY A 427 -0.77 -1.51 13.66
CA GLY A 427 0.22 -0.56 14.16
C GLY A 427 1.27 -0.17 13.10
N GLY A 428 0.77 0.26 11.93
CA GLY A 428 1.53 0.45 10.71
C GLY A 428 1.46 -0.75 9.78
N GLY A 429 1.63 -0.52 8.48
CA GLY A 429 1.59 -1.60 7.48
C GLY A 429 2.61 -1.36 6.38
N PHE A 430 2.48 -0.26 5.65
CA PHE A 430 3.36 0.19 4.55
C PHE A 430 3.57 -0.83 3.42
N GLY A 431 2.74 -1.89 3.38
CA GLY A 431 2.86 -3.02 2.47
C GLY A 431 3.26 -4.34 3.13
N ARG A 432 3.97 -4.31 4.28
CA ARG A 432 4.45 -5.49 5.00
C ARG A 432 3.36 -6.49 5.33
N ARG A 433 2.20 -6.00 5.75
CA ARG A 433 1.10 -6.83 6.24
C ARG A 433 0.20 -7.37 5.13
N ALA A 434 0.62 -7.23 3.86
CA ALA A 434 0.05 -7.98 2.73
C ALA A 434 0.66 -9.39 2.60
N GLU A 435 1.79 -9.66 3.26
CA GLU A 435 2.43 -10.98 3.34
C GLU A 435 1.73 -11.89 4.35
N ALA A 436 1.92 -13.20 4.19
CA ALA A 436 1.23 -14.20 5.02
C ALA A 436 2.10 -14.83 6.11
N ASP A 437 3.41 -14.58 6.11
CA ASP A 437 4.41 -15.28 6.93
C ASP A 437 4.10 -15.25 8.45
N PHE A 438 3.80 -14.07 9.01
CA PHE A 438 3.50 -13.92 10.43
C PHE A 438 2.22 -14.66 10.86
N ALA A 439 1.20 -14.70 9.99
CA ALA A 439 -0.02 -15.45 10.22
C ALA A 439 0.18 -16.96 10.00
N LEU A 440 1.02 -17.34 9.03
CA LEU A 440 1.39 -18.73 8.76
C LEU A 440 2.10 -19.35 9.95
N TYR A 441 3.08 -18.67 10.54
CA TYR A 441 3.79 -19.18 11.70
C TYR A 441 2.88 -19.34 12.91
N ALA A 442 1.95 -18.41 13.12
CA ALA A 442 0.94 -18.56 14.17
C ALA A 442 0.00 -19.76 13.93
N ALA A 443 -0.42 -19.98 12.69
CA ALA A 443 -1.28 -21.10 12.31
C ALA A 443 -0.56 -22.46 12.48
N GLU A 444 0.71 -22.55 12.09
CA GLU A 444 1.52 -23.76 12.29
C GLU A 444 1.71 -24.07 13.78
N LEU A 445 1.97 -23.07 14.64
CA LEU A 445 2.09 -23.27 16.07
C LEU A 445 0.74 -23.64 16.72
N ALA A 446 -0.37 -23.09 16.24
CA ALA A 446 -1.70 -23.41 16.75
C ALA A 446 -2.08 -24.89 16.53
N LYS A 447 -1.59 -25.55 15.46
CA LYS A 447 -1.76 -27.02 15.25
C LYS A 447 -1.15 -27.83 16.37
N GLU A 448 -0.07 -27.33 16.97
CA GLU A 448 0.70 -28.01 17.99
C GLU A 448 0.26 -27.67 19.42
N ALA A 449 -0.72 -26.76 19.58
CA ALA A 449 -1.19 -26.21 20.85
C ALA A 449 -2.37 -26.94 21.48
N GLY A 450 -2.82 -28.07 20.91
CA GLY A 450 -3.90 -28.88 21.47
C GLY A 450 -5.27 -28.18 21.52
N GLY A 451 -5.56 -27.28 20.59
CA GLY A 451 -6.81 -26.55 20.49
C GLY A 451 -6.83 -25.23 21.29
N ARG A 452 -5.77 -24.89 22.00
CA ARG A 452 -5.61 -23.59 22.68
C ARG A 452 -5.18 -22.53 21.67
N PRO A 453 -5.61 -21.25 21.83
CA PRO A 453 -5.10 -20.15 21.01
C PRO A 453 -3.61 -19.93 21.29
N VAL A 454 -2.85 -19.53 20.26
CA VAL A 454 -1.44 -19.14 20.38
C VAL A 454 -1.24 -17.76 19.77
N LYS A 455 -0.80 -16.79 20.58
CA LYS A 455 -0.35 -15.48 20.10
C LYS A 455 1.14 -15.52 19.83
N VAL A 456 1.52 -15.42 18.56
CA VAL A 456 2.92 -15.36 18.11
C VAL A 456 3.29 -13.90 17.94
N THR A 457 4.31 -13.44 18.67
CA THR A 457 4.86 -12.09 18.57
C THR A 457 6.33 -12.19 18.21
N TRP A 458 6.74 -11.50 17.15
CA TRP A 458 8.15 -11.43 16.77
C TRP A 458 8.86 -10.41 17.64
N THR A 459 10.14 -10.62 17.92
CA THR A 459 10.99 -9.55 18.45
C THR A 459 11.21 -8.49 17.38
N ARG A 460 11.65 -7.29 17.76
CA ARG A 460 12.01 -6.27 16.76
C ARG A 460 13.17 -6.73 15.88
N GLU A 461 14.11 -7.44 16.47
CA GLU A 461 15.26 -8.01 15.78
C GLU A 461 14.82 -9.03 14.72
N GLU A 462 13.88 -9.89 15.05
CA GLU A 462 13.29 -10.85 14.11
C GLU A 462 12.54 -10.15 12.99
N ASP A 463 11.70 -9.15 13.33
CA ASP A 463 10.91 -8.37 12.37
C ASP A 463 11.78 -7.60 11.36
N MET A 464 12.87 -6.98 11.82
CA MET A 464 13.77 -6.21 10.95
C MET A 464 14.64 -7.11 10.05
N THR A 465 15.11 -8.25 10.59
CA THR A 465 16.00 -9.14 9.86
C THR A 465 15.29 -10.13 8.94
N HIS A 466 13.99 -10.31 9.11
CA HIS A 466 13.15 -11.19 8.27
C HIS A 466 12.03 -10.44 7.56
N ASP A 467 12.25 -9.18 7.26
CA ASP A 467 11.31 -8.39 6.45
C ASP A 467 11.33 -8.83 4.97
N VAL A 468 10.32 -8.44 4.22
CA VAL A 468 10.23 -8.56 2.77
C VAL A 468 10.54 -7.18 2.19
N TYR A 469 11.81 -6.89 2.04
CA TYR A 469 12.35 -5.55 1.84
C TYR A 469 11.80 -4.85 0.60
N ARG A 470 11.77 -3.49 0.62
CA ARG A 470 11.78 -2.74 -0.63
C ARG A 470 13.00 -3.18 -1.43
N PRO A 471 12.85 -3.59 -2.70
CA PRO A 471 14.00 -4.00 -3.48
C PRO A 471 15.05 -2.88 -3.61
N ALA A 472 16.33 -3.26 -3.56
CA ALA A 472 17.39 -2.43 -4.08
C ALA A 472 17.23 -2.30 -5.60
N ALA A 473 17.70 -1.20 -6.16
CA ALA A 473 17.66 -0.97 -7.61
C ALA A 473 18.88 -0.20 -8.08
N ALA A 474 19.26 -0.43 -9.36
CA ALA A 474 20.21 0.40 -10.06
C ALA A 474 19.61 0.84 -11.40
N GLY A 475 19.90 2.08 -11.80
CA GLY A 475 19.43 2.64 -13.06
C GLY A 475 20.55 3.26 -13.86
N ARG A 476 20.57 3.04 -15.18
CA ARG A 476 21.42 3.77 -16.14
C ARG A 476 20.55 4.54 -17.10
N PHE A 477 20.68 5.85 -17.05
CA PHE A 477 19.86 6.79 -17.80
C PHE A 477 20.72 7.59 -18.75
N ARG A 478 20.31 7.72 -20.00
CA ARG A 478 20.99 8.47 -21.02
C ARG A 478 20.05 9.48 -21.66
N ALA A 479 20.53 10.66 -21.96
CA ALA A 479 19.78 11.65 -22.70
C ALA A 479 20.64 12.19 -23.86
N ARG A 480 20.00 12.44 -25.02
CA ARG A 480 20.56 13.23 -26.13
C ARG A 480 19.89 14.59 -26.10
N MET A 481 20.73 15.64 -26.19
CA MET A 481 20.27 17.03 -26.23
C MET A 481 20.28 17.52 -27.67
N ASP A 482 19.21 18.17 -28.09
CA ASP A 482 19.16 18.84 -29.39
C ASP A 482 19.99 20.15 -29.41
N VAL A 483 20.01 20.81 -30.56
CA VAL A 483 20.75 22.06 -30.73
C VAL A 483 20.21 23.25 -29.92
N ASN A 484 18.97 23.13 -29.39
CA ASN A 484 18.31 24.12 -28.54
C ASN A 484 18.46 23.79 -27.04
N GLY A 485 19.18 22.73 -26.73
CA GLY A 485 19.37 22.25 -25.38
C GLY A 485 18.16 21.52 -24.81
N MET A 486 17.26 20.99 -25.66
CA MET A 486 16.13 20.16 -25.22
C MET A 486 16.46 18.66 -25.37
N PRO A 487 15.94 17.79 -24.49
CA PRO A 487 16.09 16.35 -24.66
C PRO A 487 15.22 15.90 -25.87
N ASP A 488 15.84 15.32 -26.89
CA ASP A 488 15.14 14.74 -28.03
C ASP A 488 15.17 13.20 -28.04
N ALA A 489 16.02 12.60 -27.19
CA ALA A 489 16.00 11.18 -26.91
C ALA A 489 16.40 10.89 -25.45
N VAL A 490 15.70 9.93 -24.84
CA VAL A 490 15.99 9.42 -23.48
C VAL A 490 15.89 7.89 -23.49
N ASP A 491 16.88 7.22 -22.89
CA ASP A 491 16.92 5.76 -22.71
C ASP A 491 17.22 5.45 -21.24
N MET A 492 16.25 4.88 -20.55
CA MET A 492 16.31 4.55 -19.14
C MET A 492 16.26 3.04 -18.95
N ARG A 493 17.26 2.49 -18.28
CA ARG A 493 17.33 1.07 -17.91
C ARG A 493 17.37 0.95 -16.40
N ILE A 494 16.50 0.11 -15.86
CA ILE A 494 16.33 -0.08 -14.42
C ILE A 494 16.46 -1.56 -14.11
N ALA A 495 17.38 -1.92 -13.23
CA ALA A 495 17.65 -3.28 -12.81
C ALA A 495 17.26 -3.46 -11.33
N THR A 496 16.37 -4.41 -11.06
CA THR A 496 15.84 -4.68 -9.70
C THR A 496 15.22 -6.08 -9.62
N PRO A 497 15.16 -6.73 -8.46
CA PRO A 497 14.41 -7.98 -8.29
C PRO A 497 12.91 -7.81 -8.52
N SER A 498 12.28 -8.86 -9.03
CA SER A 498 10.83 -8.93 -9.24
C SER A 498 10.08 -9.10 -7.92
N ILE A 499 9.22 -8.15 -7.57
CA ILE A 499 8.33 -8.23 -6.40
C ILE A 499 7.31 -9.35 -6.59
N LEU A 500 6.64 -9.39 -7.75
CA LEU A 500 5.59 -10.39 -8.00
C LEU A 500 6.13 -11.82 -7.99
N LYS A 501 7.32 -12.07 -8.55
CA LYS A 501 7.93 -13.40 -8.50
C LYS A 501 8.40 -13.77 -7.10
N SER A 502 8.93 -12.79 -6.35
CA SER A 502 9.33 -12.99 -4.96
C SER A 502 8.13 -13.36 -4.08
N ILE A 503 7.02 -12.62 -4.17
CA ILE A 503 5.75 -12.94 -3.50
C ILE A 503 5.21 -14.29 -3.99
N GLY A 504 5.19 -14.53 -5.29
CA GLY A 504 4.71 -15.78 -5.88
C GLY A 504 5.42 -17.01 -5.35
N LYS A 505 6.75 -16.95 -5.20
CA LYS A 505 7.55 -18.05 -4.61
C LYS A 505 7.14 -18.31 -3.15
N ARG A 506 6.82 -17.29 -2.37
CA ARG A 506 6.46 -17.42 -0.95
C ARG A 506 4.98 -17.78 -0.74
N MET A 507 4.08 -17.18 -1.52
CA MET A 507 2.63 -17.34 -1.30
C MET A 507 2.01 -18.44 -2.17
N PHE A 508 2.55 -18.67 -3.37
CA PHE A 508 2.00 -19.58 -4.36
C PHE A 508 3.10 -20.40 -5.04
N PRO A 509 3.88 -21.21 -4.29
CA PRO A 509 5.03 -21.93 -4.85
C PRO A 509 4.68 -22.88 -6.00
N SER A 510 3.42 -23.33 -6.07
CA SER A 510 2.90 -24.19 -7.15
C SER A 510 2.47 -23.43 -8.40
N LEU A 511 2.50 -22.09 -8.38
CA LEU A 511 2.05 -21.21 -9.47
C LEU A 511 3.17 -20.25 -9.90
N PRO A 512 4.07 -20.67 -10.79
CA PRO A 512 5.15 -19.79 -11.23
C PRO A 512 4.59 -18.57 -11.98
N ILE A 513 5.06 -17.38 -11.63
CA ILE A 513 4.75 -16.13 -12.31
C ILE A 513 5.73 -15.95 -13.46
N PHE A 514 5.20 -15.79 -14.67
CA PHE A 514 5.98 -15.64 -15.88
C PHE A 514 5.77 -14.25 -16.51
N GLY A 515 6.75 -13.84 -17.31
CA GLY A 515 6.68 -12.63 -18.11
C GLY A 515 7.36 -11.42 -17.45
N PRO A 516 7.43 -10.32 -18.19
CA PRO A 516 8.00 -9.08 -17.69
C PRO A 516 7.08 -8.43 -16.65
N GLU A 517 7.67 -7.78 -15.66
CA GLU A 517 6.97 -7.11 -14.59
C GLU A 517 7.04 -5.59 -14.73
N ARG A 518 5.87 -4.93 -14.74
CA ARG A 518 5.73 -3.49 -14.85
C ARG A 518 6.29 -2.74 -13.63
N LEU A 519 6.14 -3.33 -12.44
CA LEU A 519 6.55 -2.72 -11.17
C LEU A 519 8.04 -2.34 -11.12
N LEU A 520 8.90 -2.98 -11.95
CA LEU A 520 10.30 -2.63 -12.05
C LEU A 520 10.53 -1.19 -12.55
N THR A 521 9.57 -0.66 -13.32
CA THR A 521 9.70 0.62 -14.03
C THR A 521 8.64 1.66 -13.71
N GLU A 522 7.69 1.33 -12.82
CA GLU A 522 6.69 2.29 -12.33
C GLU A 522 7.36 3.51 -11.72
N GLY A 523 6.86 4.70 -12.05
CA GLY A 523 7.49 5.96 -11.64
C GLY A 523 8.54 6.49 -12.62
N ALA A 524 8.84 5.73 -13.69
CA ALA A 524 9.67 6.19 -14.79
C ALA A 524 8.93 6.09 -16.14
N PHE A 525 8.35 4.91 -16.47
CA PHE A 525 7.73 4.71 -17.79
C PHE A 525 6.40 5.47 -17.96
N ASP A 526 5.70 5.73 -16.88
CA ASP A 526 4.34 6.27 -16.83
C ASP A 526 4.28 7.77 -16.46
N GLN A 527 5.42 8.44 -16.48
CA GLN A 527 5.46 9.86 -16.17
C GLN A 527 5.06 10.75 -17.37
N PRO A 528 4.41 11.92 -17.11
CA PRO A 528 3.78 12.77 -18.13
C PRO A 528 4.79 13.69 -18.84
N TYR A 529 5.90 13.16 -19.31
CA TYR A 529 6.89 13.90 -20.07
C TYR A 529 6.82 13.55 -21.56
N THR A 530 6.71 14.55 -22.41
CA THR A 530 6.71 14.41 -23.86
C THR A 530 8.13 14.61 -24.39
N ILE A 531 8.78 13.51 -24.78
CA ILE A 531 10.11 13.48 -25.40
C ILE A 531 10.01 12.64 -26.69
N PRO A 532 10.51 13.11 -27.84
CA PRO A 532 10.26 12.45 -29.12
C PRO A 532 10.70 10.98 -29.21
N ASN A 533 11.84 10.64 -28.59
CA ASN A 533 12.34 9.27 -28.53
C ASN A 533 12.56 8.90 -27.07
N TYR A 534 11.63 8.12 -26.49
CA TYR A 534 11.64 7.87 -25.05
C TYR A 534 11.44 6.40 -24.75
N ARG A 535 12.51 5.74 -24.27
CA ARG A 535 12.46 4.34 -23.85
C ARG A 535 12.70 4.20 -22.34
N VAL A 536 11.87 3.38 -21.70
CA VAL A 536 12.07 2.93 -20.33
C VAL A 536 11.94 1.41 -20.28
N ALA A 537 13.00 0.74 -19.85
CA ALA A 537 13.08 -0.72 -19.81
C ALA A 537 13.49 -1.26 -18.43
N GLY A 538 12.78 -2.28 -17.98
CA GLY A 538 13.07 -3.03 -16.75
C GLY A 538 13.93 -4.26 -17.02
N ILE A 539 14.94 -4.45 -16.21
CA ILE A 539 15.84 -5.61 -16.19
C ILE A 539 15.64 -6.34 -14.87
N GLU A 540 15.10 -7.54 -14.94
CA GLU A 540 14.91 -8.34 -13.74
C GLU A 540 16.23 -8.96 -13.28
N ILE A 541 16.54 -8.80 -11.99
CA ILE A 541 17.67 -9.45 -11.33
C ILE A 541 17.16 -10.66 -10.55
N ASP A 542 17.74 -11.83 -10.78
CA ASP A 542 17.50 -12.99 -9.93
C ASP A 542 18.34 -12.85 -8.65
N MET A 543 17.73 -12.25 -7.62
CA MET A 543 18.32 -12.07 -6.31
C MET A 543 17.38 -12.70 -5.27
N PRO A 544 17.76 -13.80 -4.61
CA PRO A 544 16.86 -14.54 -3.71
C PRO A 544 16.72 -13.93 -2.31
N ILE A 545 16.98 -12.62 -2.17
CA ILE A 545 16.61 -11.83 -1.00
C ILE A 545 15.10 -11.57 -1.10
N PRO A 546 14.30 -11.86 -0.07
CA PRO A 546 12.87 -11.59 -0.09
C PRO A 546 12.57 -10.10 -0.29
N VAL A 547 11.77 -9.79 -1.32
CA VAL A 547 11.29 -8.43 -1.59
C VAL A 547 9.77 -8.39 -1.68
N GLY A 548 9.19 -7.28 -1.25
CA GLY A 548 7.74 -7.08 -1.16
C GLY A 548 7.30 -5.66 -1.50
N PHE A 549 6.02 -5.39 -1.27
CA PHE A 549 5.43 -4.08 -1.48
C PHE A 549 5.82 -3.14 -0.33
N TRP A 550 6.69 -2.20 -0.60
CA TRP A 550 6.99 -1.09 0.29
C TRP A 550 6.26 0.16 -0.20
N ARG A 551 5.82 1.05 0.68
CA ARG A 551 5.00 2.24 0.36
C ARG A 551 5.47 2.92 -0.92
N SER A 552 4.58 3.05 -1.90
CA SER A 552 4.78 3.54 -3.27
C SER A 552 5.50 2.59 -4.23
N VAL A 553 5.84 1.37 -3.82
CA VAL A 553 6.36 0.30 -4.69
C VAL A 553 7.50 0.79 -5.62
N GLY A 554 7.40 0.57 -6.93
CA GLY A 554 8.38 1.03 -7.93
C GLY A 554 8.53 2.54 -8.02
N TYR A 555 7.46 3.31 -7.75
CA TYR A 555 7.52 4.78 -7.71
C TYR A 555 8.53 5.30 -6.69
N SER A 556 8.77 4.59 -5.58
CA SER A 556 9.64 5.02 -4.49
C SER A 556 11.11 5.21 -4.93
N TYR A 557 11.64 4.32 -5.78
CA TYR A 557 13.02 4.41 -6.27
C TYR A 557 13.12 5.00 -7.67
N ASN A 558 12.17 4.68 -8.54
CA ASN A 558 12.16 5.23 -9.88
C ASN A 558 11.83 6.73 -9.90
N GLY A 559 11.03 7.22 -8.98
CA GLY A 559 10.81 8.66 -8.79
C GLY A 559 12.12 9.38 -8.48
N PHE A 560 12.97 8.80 -7.61
CA PHE A 560 14.31 9.34 -7.35
C PHE A 560 15.19 9.36 -8.60
N PHE A 561 15.27 8.24 -9.32
CA PHE A 561 16.09 8.13 -10.52
C PHE A 561 15.62 9.11 -11.61
N HIS A 562 14.32 9.07 -11.90
CA HIS A 562 13.72 9.84 -12.98
C HIS A 562 13.83 11.35 -12.73
N GLU A 563 13.40 11.82 -11.56
CA GLU A 563 13.31 13.24 -11.27
C GLU A 563 14.67 13.89 -10.98
N CYS A 564 15.63 13.14 -10.43
CA CYS A 564 17.03 13.60 -10.38
C CYS A 564 17.63 13.72 -11.80
N PHE A 565 17.32 12.79 -12.70
CA PHE A 565 17.80 12.85 -14.06
C PHE A 565 17.16 14.00 -14.86
N MET A 566 15.87 14.26 -14.67
CA MET A 566 15.20 15.44 -15.26
C MET A 566 15.81 16.76 -14.78
N ASP A 567 16.24 16.83 -13.53
CA ASP A 567 16.95 17.99 -12.98
C ASP A 567 18.35 18.14 -13.58
N GLU A 568 19.05 17.03 -13.84
CA GLU A 568 20.33 17.03 -14.55
C GLU A 568 20.19 17.49 -16.02
N ILE A 569 19.09 17.10 -16.68
CA ILE A 569 18.75 17.59 -18.02
C ILE A 569 18.55 19.12 -17.98
N ALA A 570 17.81 19.63 -16.97
CA ALA A 570 17.59 21.07 -16.82
C ALA A 570 18.89 21.84 -16.61
N GLU A 571 19.76 21.32 -15.73
CA GLU A 571 21.08 21.90 -15.50
C GLU A 571 21.93 21.95 -16.76
N ARG A 572 21.97 20.84 -17.52
CA ARG A 572 22.72 20.77 -18.77
C ARG A 572 22.16 21.69 -19.86
N ALA A 573 20.84 21.84 -19.89
CA ALA A 573 20.15 22.77 -20.77
C ALA A 573 20.33 24.25 -20.38
N GLY A 574 20.88 24.52 -19.19
CA GLY A 574 20.94 25.88 -18.63
C GLY A 574 19.55 26.49 -18.36
N ARG A 575 18.57 25.65 -18.04
CA ARG A 575 17.18 26.04 -17.81
C ARG A 575 16.78 25.90 -16.33
N ASP A 576 15.82 26.69 -15.92
CA ASP A 576 15.15 26.49 -14.65
C ASP A 576 14.47 25.11 -14.65
N PRO A 577 14.58 24.30 -13.57
CA PRO A 577 14.03 22.95 -13.54
C PRO A 577 12.49 22.90 -13.55
N ILE A 578 11.78 23.94 -13.08
CA ILE A 578 10.32 24.04 -13.24
C ILE A 578 9.97 24.42 -14.68
N ASP A 579 10.69 25.36 -15.31
CA ASP A 579 10.44 25.76 -16.71
C ASP A 579 10.62 24.59 -17.68
N LEU A 580 11.67 23.76 -17.48
CA LEU A 580 11.87 22.56 -18.28
C LEU A 580 10.71 21.59 -18.14
N ARG A 581 10.28 21.31 -16.89
CA ARG A 581 9.17 20.40 -16.62
C ARG A 581 7.86 20.91 -17.23
N LEU A 582 7.52 22.18 -17.07
CA LEU A 582 6.35 22.79 -17.70
C LEU A 582 6.35 22.65 -19.23
N GLN A 583 7.52 22.81 -19.85
CA GLN A 583 7.63 22.65 -21.31
C GLN A 583 7.44 21.19 -21.74
N LEU A 584 8.04 20.22 -21.03
CA LEU A 584 7.93 18.80 -21.36
C LEU A 584 6.58 18.20 -21.01
N MET A 585 5.85 18.82 -20.06
CA MET A 585 4.52 18.39 -19.61
C MET A 585 3.37 19.18 -20.26
N ALA A 586 3.64 20.01 -21.27
CA ALA A 586 2.63 20.92 -21.84
C ALA A 586 1.35 20.23 -22.35
N ASP A 587 1.45 18.96 -22.74
CA ASP A 587 0.32 18.15 -23.19
C ASP A 587 -0.54 17.59 -22.01
N TYR A 588 -0.12 17.81 -20.77
CA TYR A 588 -0.75 17.26 -19.55
C TYR A 588 -1.23 18.40 -18.62
N PRO A 589 -2.42 18.95 -18.84
CA PRO A 589 -2.91 20.15 -18.10
C PRO A 589 -2.91 20.00 -16.58
N LEU A 590 -3.17 18.81 -16.06
CA LEU A 590 -3.17 18.54 -14.61
C LEU A 590 -1.74 18.65 -14.04
N ALA A 591 -0.73 18.13 -14.75
CA ALA A 591 0.66 18.28 -14.35
C ALA A 591 1.10 19.75 -14.37
N VAL A 592 0.72 20.47 -15.42
CA VAL A 592 1.00 21.90 -15.56
C VAL A 592 0.38 22.68 -14.39
N ALA A 593 -0.90 22.43 -14.07
CA ALA A 593 -1.59 23.10 -12.96
C ALA A 593 -0.90 22.85 -11.60
N VAL A 594 -0.44 21.60 -11.35
CA VAL A 594 0.32 21.26 -10.15
C VAL A 594 1.62 22.05 -10.08
N MET A 595 2.40 22.06 -11.17
CA MET A 595 3.72 22.70 -11.22
C MET A 595 3.62 24.24 -11.14
N GLU A 596 2.64 24.87 -11.78
CA GLU A 596 2.41 26.30 -11.69
C GLU A 596 1.99 26.71 -10.26
N LYS A 597 1.06 25.96 -9.66
CA LYS A 597 0.65 26.21 -8.27
C LYS A 597 1.81 26.01 -7.29
N LEU A 598 2.62 24.97 -7.50
CA LEU A 598 3.81 24.69 -6.68
C LEU A 598 4.84 25.82 -6.77
N ARG A 599 5.09 26.35 -7.98
CA ARG A 599 5.95 27.52 -8.21
C ARG A 599 5.48 28.70 -7.39
N ASP A 600 4.16 28.97 -7.41
CA ASP A 600 3.53 30.09 -6.69
C ASP A 600 3.68 29.94 -5.17
N ILE A 601 3.15 28.87 -4.56
CA ILE A 601 3.15 28.71 -3.10
C ILE A 601 4.56 28.60 -2.51
N SER A 602 5.49 27.99 -3.24
CA SER A 602 6.88 27.86 -2.80
C SER A 602 7.67 29.17 -2.95
N ASN A 603 7.11 30.19 -3.63
CA ASN A 603 7.83 31.39 -4.04
C ASN A 603 9.14 31.02 -4.74
N TRP A 604 9.07 30.15 -5.75
CA TRP A 604 10.22 29.53 -6.41
C TRP A 604 11.22 30.57 -6.94
N ASP A 605 10.72 31.57 -7.65
CA ASP A 605 11.51 32.62 -8.31
C ASP A 605 12.13 33.63 -7.35
N ARG A 606 11.76 33.59 -6.07
CA ARG A 606 12.31 34.55 -5.09
C ARG A 606 13.71 34.12 -4.65
N PRO A 607 14.70 35.01 -4.76
CA PRO A 607 16.05 34.72 -4.29
C PRO A 607 16.09 34.33 -2.81
N LEU A 608 16.83 33.27 -2.50
CA LEU A 608 17.04 32.81 -1.15
C LEU A 608 18.23 33.51 -0.47
N ARG A 609 18.24 33.52 0.85
CA ARG A 609 19.42 33.96 1.63
C ARG A 609 20.57 33.00 1.38
N THR A 610 21.81 33.50 1.45
CA THR A 610 23.02 32.69 1.38
C THR A 610 22.93 31.52 2.37
N GLY A 611 23.34 30.35 1.93
CA GLY A 611 23.30 29.12 2.75
C GLY A 611 21.98 28.38 2.71
N LYS A 612 21.02 28.80 1.87
CA LYS A 612 19.75 28.09 1.63
C LYS A 612 19.59 27.76 0.15
N ALA A 613 18.91 26.67 -0.13
CA ALA A 613 18.57 26.26 -1.48
C ALA A 613 17.22 25.54 -1.53
N LYS A 614 16.64 25.44 -2.72
CA LYS A 614 15.45 24.66 -3.02
C LYS A 614 15.77 23.63 -4.10
N GLY A 615 15.04 22.51 -4.06
CA GLY A 615 15.00 21.52 -5.12
C GLY A 615 13.54 21.13 -5.37
N VAL A 616 13.23 20.74 -6.59
CA VAL A 616 11.88 20.39 -7.04
C VAL A 616 11.85 18.99 -7.62
N ALA A 617 10.73 18.30 -7.45
CA ALA A 617 10.39 17.06 -8.12
C ALA A 617 8.89 16.98 -8.38
N PHE A 618 8.51 16.13 -9.34
CA PHE A 618 7.13 15.84 -9.68
C PHE A 618 6.96 14.34 -9.92
N THR A 619 5.85 13.77 -9.48
CA THR A 619 5.53 12.36 -9.78
C THR A 619 4.02 12.19 -9.94
N MET A 620 3.61 11.57 -11.05
CA MET A 620 2.28 10.99 -11.16
C MET A 620 2.31 9.57 -10.60
N SER A 621 1.44 9.27 -9.65
CA SER A 621 1.33 7.93 -9.06
C SER A 621 -0.09 7.66 -8.56
N PHE A 622 -0.57 6.43 -8.70
CA PHE A 622 -1.88 5.99 -8.18
C PHE A 622 -3.08 6.86 -8.64
N GLY A 623 -2.97 7.46 -9.83
CA GLY A 623 -4.00 8.34 -10.39
C GLY A 623 -4.02 9.77 -9.85
N SER A 624 -3.06 10.13 -9.00
CA SER A 624 -2.84 11.48 -8.50
C SER A 624 -1.53 12.06 -9.02
N TRP A 625 -1.42 13.40 -9.00
CA TRP A 625 -0.31 14.17 -9.55
C TRP A 625 0.28 15.02 -8.45
N VAL A 626 1.55 14.82 -8.10
CA VAL A 626 2.16 15.51 -6.96
C VAL A 626 3.45 16.20 -7.34
N GLY A 627 3.55 17.49 -7.05
CA GLY A 627 4.78 18.24 -7.10
C GLY A 627 5.26 18.60 -5.70
N GLU A 628 6.56 18.53 -5.46
CA GLU A 628 7.18 18.92 -4.18
C GLU A 628 8.35 19.85 -4.38
N VAL A 629 8.47 20.85 -3.50
CA VAL A 629 9.66 21.68 -3.34
C VAL A 629 10.20 21.51 -1.93
N VAL A 630 11.46 21.09 -1.82
CA VAL A 630 12.16 20.97 -0.54
C VAL A 630 13.13 22.14 -0.37
N GLN A 631 13.06 22.86 0.75
CA GLN A 631 14.05 23.87 1.13
C GLN A 631 15.01 23.33 2.18
N VAL A 632 16.28 23.47 1.90
CA VAL A 632 17.37 23.10 2.80
C VAL A 632 18.20 24.30 3.21
N ALA A 633 18.83 24.20 4.37
CA ALA A 633 19.76 25.21 4.89
C ALA A 633 21.05 24.56 5.39
N ARG A 634 22.17 25.26 5.22
CA ARG A 634 23.45 24.91 5.83
C ARG A 634 23.46 25.36 7.29
N THR A 635 23.77 24.44 8.19
CA THR A 635 23.91 24.68 9.64
C THR A 635 25.29 24.25 10.11
N GLU A 636 25.63 24.47 11.38
CA GLU A 636 26.87 23.97 11.98
C GLU A 636 26.91 22.43 12.03
N GLY A 637 25.77 21.77 12.20
CA GLY A 637 25.63 20.30 12.25
C GLY A 637 25.45 19.62 10.91
N GLY A 638 25.46 20.36 9.78
CA GLY A 638 25.23 19.80 8.47
C GLY A 638 24.09 20.48 7.70
N ILE A 639 23.34 19.72 6.92
CA ILE A 639 22.19 20.20 6.14
C ILE A 639 20.91 19.97 6.95
N SER A 640 20.11 21.03 7.14
CA SER A 640 18.78 20.93 7.74
C SER A 640 17.70 21.04 6.65
N VAL A 641 16.68 20.18 6.71
CA VAL A 641 15.47 20.30 5.90
C VAL A 641 14.50 21.22 6.62
N GLU A 642 14.30 22.43 6.10
CA GLU A 642 13.51 23.44 6.82
C GLU A 642 12.01 23.38 6.51
N LYS A 643 11.68 23.17 5.25
CA LYS A 643 10.29 23.24 4.79
C LYS A 643 10.09 22.45 3.50
N VAL A 644 8.91 21.85 3.40
CA VAL A 644 8.42 21.22 2.18
C VAL A 644 7.10 21.88 1.78
N TRP A 645 6.99 22.25 0.51
CA TRP A 645 5.75 22.61 -0.15
C TRP A 645 5.33 21.46 -1.04
N ALA A 646 4.06 21.09 -0.99
CA ALA A 646 3.50 20.08 -1.86
C ALA A 646 2.19 20.57 -2.49
N VAL A 647 1.98 20.22 -3.74
CA VAL A 647 0.70 20.42 -4.44
C VAL A 647 0.27 19.07 -4.99
N ALA A 648 -0.93 18.64 -4.66
CA ALA A 648 -1.48 17.39 -5.09
C ALA A 648 -2.81 17.58 -5.83
N GLU A 649 -2.90 17.11 -7.07
CA GLU A 649 -4.14 16.97 -7.82
C GLU A 649 -4.69 15.58 -7.56
N VAL A 650 -5.86 15.51 -6.90
CA VAL A 650 -6.45 14.24 -6.42
C VAL A 650 -7.84 13.96 -7.00
N GLY A 651 -8.33 14.82 -7.87
CA GLY A 651 -9.72 14.83 -8.30
C GLY A 651 -10.63 15.34 -7.19
N THR A 652 -11.49 14.50 -6.63
CA THR A 652 -12.37 14.92 -5.54
C THR A 652 -11.72 14.70 -4.18
N ALA A 653 -11.58 15.76 -3.38
CA ALA A 653 -11.05 15.73 -2.02
C ALA A 653 -12.13 15.34 -1.00
N LEU A 654 -12.39 14.06 -0.81
CA LEU A 654 -13.46 13.55 0.07
C LEU A 654 -13.27 13.96 1.53
N ASP A 655 -12.05 13.94 2.03
CA ASP A 655 -11.66 14.48 3.35
C ASP A 655 -10.30 15.18 3.24
N PRO A 656 -10.29 16.50 3.10
CA PRO A 656 -9.06 17.27 2.94
C PRO A 656 -8.08 17.14 4.13
N GLY A 657 -8.58 16.91 5.33
CA GLY A 657 -7.76 16.73 6.54
C GLY A 657 -6.98 15.42 6.49
N ILE A 658 -7.65 14.32 6.17
CA ILE A 658 -7.02 13.01 6.00
C ILE A 658 -6.06 13.01 4.82
N ILE A 659 -6.43 13.60 3.67
CA ILE A 659 -5.56 13.72 2.50
C ILE A 659 -4.27 14.44 2.86
N ARG A 660 -4.36 15.60 3.52
CA ARG A 660 -3.20 16.37 3.98
C ARG A 660 -2.30 15.53 4.90
N ALA A 661 -2.87 14.84 5.88
CA ALA A 661 -2.12 13.97 6.79
C ALA A 661 -1.41 12.83 6.06
N GLN A 662 -2.01 12.26 5.01
CA GLN A 662 -1.38 11.22 4.20
C GLN A 662 -0.23 11.76 3.35
N ILE A 663 -0.35 12.96 2.79
CA ILE A 663 0.74 13.60 2.03
C ILE A 663 1.89 13.93 2.98
N GLU A 664 1.65 14.56 4.15
CA GLU A 664 2.67 14.84 5.16
C GLU A 664 3.40 13.56 5.59
N SER A 665 2.66 12.50 5.92
CA SER A 665 3.23 11.20 6.28
C SER A 665 4.05 10.60 5.14
N GLY A 666 3.59 10.72 3.89
CA GLY A 666 4.30 10.26 2.70
C GLY A 666 5.63 10.96 2.50
N ILE A 667 5.64 12.30 2.66
CA ILE A 667 6.84 13.13 2.59
C ILE A 667 7.84 12.74 3.67
N VAL A 668 7.40 12.63 4.94
CA VAL A 668 8.27 12.22 6.05
C VAL A 668 8.89 10.85 5.79
N PHE A 669 8.08 9.90 5.33
CA PHE A 669 8.52 8.53 5.00
C PHE A 669 9.55 8.52 3.86
N GLY A 670 9.32 9.32 2.81
CA GLY A 670 10.24 9.47 1.68
C GLY A 670 11.54 10.18 2.05
N LEU A 671 11.47 11.25 2.85
CA LEU A 671 12.65 11.98 3.35
C LEU A 671 13.48 11.11 4.30
N SER A 672 12.83 10.34 5.18
CA SER A 672 13.49 9.41 6.10
C SER A 672 14.32 8.39 5.31
N ALA A 673 13.69 7.72 4.34
CA ALA A 673 14.36 6.78 3.45
C ALA A 673 15.50 7.42 2.62
N ALA A 674 15.33 8.67 2.20
CA ALA A 674 16.35 9.38 1.41
C ALA A 674 17.56 9.79 2.25
N ILE A 675 17.36 10.14 3.51
CA ILE A 675 18.43 10.68 4.38
C ILE A 675 19.31 9.57 4.94
N GLY A 676 18.72 8.57 5.63
CA GLY A 676 19.50 7.70 6.48
C GLY A 676 19.16 6.21 6.46
N GLU A 677 17.98 5.82 5.94
CA GLU A 677 17.55 4.43 6.03
C GLU A 677 18.22 3.55 4.97
N GLU A 678 18.70 2.41 5.40
CA GLU A 678 19.21 1.35 4.53
C GLU A 678 19.21 -0.01 5.23
N ILE A 679 19.14 -1.07 4.44
CA ILE A 679 19.42 -2.44 4.87
C ILE A 679 20.69 -2.90 4.17
N THR A 680 21.68 -3.28 4.98
CA THR A 680 22.98 -3.80 4.55
C THR A 680 23.17 -5.23 5.01
N PHE A 681 24.12 -5.91 4.38
CA PHE A 681 24.38 -7.33 4.62
C PHE A 681 25.86 -7.56 4.93
N SER A 682 26.11 -8.37 5.97
CA SER A 682 27.42 -8.87 6.34
C SER A 682 27.34 -10.39 6.61
N ARG A 683 28.21 -11.16 6.00
CA ARG A 683 28.24 -12.63 6.15
C ARG A 683 26.91 -13.32 5.79
N GLY A 684 26.15 -12.74 4.87
CA GLY A 684 24.84 -13.23 4.45
C GLY A 684 23.70 -12.92 5.41
N MET A 685 23.91 -12.10 6.44
CA MET A 685 22.92 -11.68 7.42
C MET A 685 22.67 -10.18 7.28
N VAL A 686 21.46 -9.73 7.64
CA VAL A 686 21.11 -8.33 7.72
C VAL A 686 21.82 -7.66 8.90
N ASP A 687 22.39 -6.47 8.69
CA ASP A 687 23.12 -5.76 9.72
C ASP A 687 22.18 -4.96 10.65
N GLN A 688 21.12 -4.35 10.10
CA GLN A 688 20.17 -3.53 10.87
C GLN A 688 19.16 -4.43 11.59
N GLN A 689 19.15 -4.38 12.90
CA GLN A 689 18.31 -5.22 13.74
C GLN A 689 17.21 -4.47 14.47
N ASN A 690 17.40 -3.15 14.71
CA ASN A 690 16.44 -2.38 15.49
C ASN A 690 16.48 -0.89 15.08
N PHE A 691 15.63 -0.05 15.68
CA PHE A 691 15.54 1.39 15.42
C PHE A 691 16.79 2.19 15.80
N TYR A 692 17.73 1.62 16.56
CA TYR A 692 19.00 2.28 16.91
C TYR A 692 20.06 2.16 15.82
N ASP A 693 19.93 1.23 14.90
CA ASP A 693 20.82 1.02 13.74
C ASP A 693 20.10 1.18 12.38
N PHE A 694 18.84 1.64 12.41
CA PHE A 694 18.05 2.04 11.26
C PHE A 694 17.65 3.51 11.42
N ASP A 695 18.40 4.44 10.78
CA ASP A 695 18.34 5.90 11.02
C ASP A 695 17.08 6.55 10.44
N ALA A 696 15.93 6.23 11.03
CA ALA A 696 14.67 6.87 10.68
C ALA A 696 14.59 8.33 11.18
N MET A 697 13.93 9.19 10.41
CA MET A 697 13.72 10.59 10.75
C MET A 697 13.04 10.77 12.11
N ARG A 698 13.60 11.59 12.97
CA ARG A 698 13.04 11.95 14.28
C ARG A 698 12.25 13.26 14.19
N ILE A 699 11.36 13.48 15.16
CA ILE A 699 10.45 14.63 15.19
C ILE A 699 11.18 15.98 15.19
N ASP A 700 12.36 16.06 15.78
CA ASP A 700 13.23 17.25 15.83
C ASP A 700 13.86 17.61 14.48
N ARG A 701 13.95 16.64 13.54
CA ARG A 701 14.41 16.83 12.16
C ARG A 701 13.27 17.04 11.17
N CYS A 702 12.02 16.90 11.62
CA CYS A 702 10.85 16.99 10.74
C CYS A 702 10.65 18.43 10.22
N PRO A 703 10.58 18.64 8.89
CA PRO A 703 10.38 19.96 8.31
C PRO A 703 8.97 20.51 8.56
N LYS A 704 8.78 21.79 8.26
CA LYS A 704 7.44 22.38 8.17
C LYS A 704 6.82 22.03 6.83
N PHE A 705 5.49 21.86 6.80
CA PHE A 705 4.74 21.56 5.57
C PHE A 705 3.82 22.70 5.18
N GLU A 706 3.65 22.89 3.88
CA GLU A 706 2.58 23.69 3.28
C GLU A 706 2.05 22.89 2.09
N ILE A 707 0.78 22.48 2.17
CA ILE A 707 0.16 21.55 1.23
C ILE A 707 -1.09 22.15 0.66
N GLU A 708 -1.18 22.15 -0.67
CA GLU A 708 -2.37 22.54 -1.44
C GLU A 708 -2.93 21.33 -2.17
N ILE A 709 -4.25 21.19 -2.13
CA ILE A 709 -4.99 20.13 -2.80
C ILE A 709 -5.75 20.75 -3.96
N LEU A 710 -5.61 20.18 -5.16
CA LEU A 710 -6.34 20.57 -6.36
C LEU A 710 -7.37 19.50 -6.72
N GLU A 711 -8.50 19.94 -7.28
CA GLU A 711 -9.66 19.12 -7.63
C GLU A 711 -10.09 19.39 -9.08
N ASN A 712 -9.13 19.41 -10.03
CA ASN A 712 -9.41 19.70 -11.44
C ASN A 712 -9.81 18.45 -12.23
N SER A 713 -9.48 17.26 -11.74
CA SER A 713 -9.81 15.98 -12.38
C SER A 713 -11.21 15.50 -11.99
N GLN A 714 -11.90 14.89 -12.94
CA GLN A 714 -13.16 14.15 -12.69
C GLN A 714 -12.91 12.75 -12.09
N THR A 715 -11.67 12.26 -12.15
CA THR A 715 -11.30 10.93 -11.67
C THR A 715 -10.71 11.03 -10.27
N LEU A 716 -11.26 10.24 -9.35
CA LEU A 716 -10.74 10.15 -7.99
C LEU A 716 -9.35 9.50 -7.99
N GLY A 717 -8.34 10.21 -7.50
CA GLY A 717 -6.97 9.71 -7.31
C GLY A 717 -6.80 8.97 -5.99
N GLY A 718 -5.77 8.10 -5.92
CA GLY A 718 -5.31 7.52 -4.66
C GLY A 718 -4.45 8.52 -3.89
N VAL A 719 -4.51 8.51 -2.56
CA VAL A 719 -3.84 9.54 -1.74
C VAL A 719 -2.92 8.99 -0.64
N GLY A 720 -2.96 7.69 -0.37
CA GLY A 720 -2.23 7.08 0.76
C GLY A 720 -0.70 7.06 0.61
N GLU A 721 -0.17 7.17 -0.62
CA GLU A 721 1.24 6.90 -0.92
C GLU A 721 1.93 8.02 -1.70
N ILE A 722 1.16 8.97 -2.25
CA ILE A 722 1.59 9.92 -3.28
C ILE A 722 2.65 10.95 -2.83
N GLY A 723 2.76 11.22 -1.53
CA GLY A 723 3.79 12.12 -0.99
C GLY A 723 5.19 11.47 -0.87
N THR A 724 5.33 10.15 -1.10
CA THR A 724 6.62 9.46 -0.94
C THR A 724 7.53 9.59 -2.16
N PRO A 725 7.06 9.41 -3.42
CA PRO A 725 7.92 9.36 -4.59
C PRO A 725 8.68 10.67 -4.89
N PRO A 726 8.09 11.87 -4.80
CA PRO A 726 8.80 13.11 -5.11
C PRO A 726 9.72 13.61 -4.00
N ALA A 727 9.61 13.09 -2.75
CA ALA A 727 10.35 13.59 -1.60
C ALA A 727 11.88 13.41 -1.72
N ALA A 728 12.33 12.21 -2.07
CA ALA A 728 13.75 11.91 -2.21
C ALA A 728 14.42 12.74 -3.33
N PRO A 729 13.88 12.82 -4.55
CA PRO A 729 14.50 13.61 -5.60
C PRO A 729 14.43 15.11 -5.33
N ALA A 730 13.35 15.64 -4.74
CA ALA A 730 13.27 17.05 -4.38
C ALA A 730 14.36 17.43 -3.36
N LEU A 731 14.61 16.56 -2.36
CA LEU A 731 15.69 16.73 -1.39
C LEU A 731 17.09 16.66 -2.06
N ALA A 732 17.32 15.65 -2.88
CA ALA A 732 18.62 15.49 -3.59
C ALA A 732 18.94 16.69 -4.51
N ASN A 733 17.93 17.22 -5.22
CA ASN A 733 18.05 18.40 -6.05
C ASN A 733 18.29 19.66 -5.22
N ALA A 734 17.68 19.78 -4.01
CA ALA A 734 17.98 20.86 -3.07
C ALA A 734 19.42 20.79 -2.54
N VAL A 735 19.90 19.58 -2.21
CA VAL A 735 21.30 19.34 -1.79
C VAL A 735 22.26 19.71 -2.91
N ARG A 736 21.98 19.35 -4.17
CA ARG A 736 22.75 19.77 -5.34
C ARG A 736 22.83 21.29 -5.43
N SER A 737 21.70 21.97 -5.33
CA SER A 737 21.62 23.43 -5.40
C SER A 737 22.39 24.13 -4.27
N LEU A 738 22.41 23.52 -3.05
CA LEU A 738 23.11 24.06 -1.90
C LEU A 738 24.64 23.84 -1.92
N THR A 739 25.05 22.64 -2.36
CA THR A 739 26.43 22.16 -2.15
C THR A 739 27.25 22.13 -3.44
N GLY A 740 26.61 22.11 -4.60
CA GLY A 740 27.24 21.84 -5.88
C GLY A 740 27.52 20.35 -6.13
N LYS A 741 27.22 19.45 -5.16
CA LYS A 741 27.48 18.02 -5.26
C LYS A 741 26.23 17.28 -5.77
N ARG A 742 26.35 16.57 -6.88
CA ARG A 742 25.28 15.71 -7.42
C ARG A 742 25.41 14.33 -6.78
N ILE A 743 24.39 13.94 -6.01
CA ILE A 743 24.31 12.62 -5.38
C ILE A 743 23.33 11.77 -6.17
N ARG A 744 23.75 10.57 -6.55
CA ARG A 744 22.99 9.63 -7.38
C ARG A 744 22.76 8.30 -6.67
N SER A 745 23.06 8.24 -5.38
CA SER A 745 22.83 7.06 -4.54
C SER A 745 22.16 7.44 -3.23
N LEU A 746 21.27 6.60 -2.72
CA LEU A 746 20.70 6.72 -1.40
C LEU A 746 21.36 5.72 -0.42
N PRO A 747 21.37 6.02 0.90
CA PRO A 747 20.94 7.26 1.53
C PRO A 747 21.94 8.41 1.30
N LEU A 748 21.42 9.65 1.32
CA LEU A 748 22.23 10.87 1.09
C LEU A 748 23.28 11.10 2.17
N SER A 749 23.03 10.61 3.39
CA SER A 749 23.95 10.72 4.55
C SER A 749 25.30 10.06 4.32
N ARG A 750 25.43 9.16 3.35
CA ARG A 750 26.73 8.58 2.96
C ARG A 750 27.68 9.63 2.36
N GLU A 751 27.15 10.74 1.88
CA GLU A 751 27.91 11.73 1.14
C GLU A 751 27.86 13.16 1.72
N VAL A 752 26.82 13.47 2.50
CA VAL A 752 26.63 14.76 3.18
C VAL A 752 26.05 14.55 4.57
N GLU A 753 26.41 15.40 5.51
CA GLU A 753 25.88 15.35 6.87
C GLU A 753 24.53 16.08 6.95
N PHE A 754 23.56 15.50 7.66
CA PHE A 754 22.28 16.10 8.00
C PHE A 754 22.23 16.43 9.49
N ALA A 755 21.70 17.64 9.83
CA ALA A 755 21.56 18.13 11.19
C ALA A 755 20.26 17.61 11.85
#